data_a0e04beeaf3053b457a9a0c87d438819
#
_entry.id   a0e04beeaf3053b457a9a0c87d438819
#
_cell.length_a   1.000
_cell.length_b   1.000
_cell.length_c   1.000
_cell.angle_alpha   90.00
_cell.angle_beta   90.00
_cell.angle_gamma   90.00
#
_symmetry.space_group_name_H-M   'P 1'
#
loop_
_entity.id
_entity.type
_entity.pdbx_description
1 polymer ?
#
loop_
_entity_poly.entity_id
_entity_poly.type
_entity_poly.pdbx_seq_one_letter_code
_entity_poly.pdbx_strand_id
1 'polypeptide(L)'
;MKSSFIQDLLETATRYENKVAFIDLDGSRPTTYGQLLALARKVAAYLHQQGVVPHSNVCIRMPDTMEFMAAEIGVWLSGCAAVPIGMNSPEERVRSIALNCESALLIDEDVIIRVKDTNVSDTEKVTLPESTDDALIVYTSGSTGVPKGIIHTFEPFDKNYPHTFGLAAPSAEIVFGNGIPFYFMAIVFLYDMLRAGATIHLYSANVKTDAKSLQKYIMEHGITVSHISPAVLLRFHNRSPKLKAVITAGERLTTQCSKDGYTLYNLYGLSETSGTVTSCEVGPSSFGQIPLGTCNPGIEFRIVGEEGELCLKGSFCKGYWKDPELTQKLYVNGWMHTGDIVSQGTDGLLYYKNRRDWMVKVNGQRVEPGEVEAAIRKLPEVEDTIVKGFDNGKGSQYLCAFYIAGREIDRDEFRAHLDRLIPRYMHPGAYVRMDSFPLNANGKVNRLVLSAPERKTGTVLYEKPKTEREAVLLDIVRRVMGTDEVGVTDNLMDMGMDSISAVEMVNLADEAGIKIRASELLVLKTVRDLSKSAMSLVYWHSSYTGEKPILVLSCGIIGTEQLENRVKSLSEHYDILMVEPFLEHYPYLVRKDETFESVVGLYYELMDMMVPDTGRIAAFMGFSFGGTIAYELSRMLFLQTGRACKVICGDSPISFPHYVPLTPEQETEEINLILSRDKQGSEIRARIVFEGYRAVLRLMSDRKALPITSKILLFLCSDNLFGDLPSSYRENGAKLTVVDVSTDHTSFCLDNDNIWQDFTVSHILKFLSGN
;
A
#
# COMPACT_ATOMS: atom_id res chain seq x y z
N MET A 1 11.68 36.83 -14.17
CA MET A 1 12.91 36.50 -13.39
C MET A 1 13.02 34.98 -13.32
N LYS A 2 14.20 34.44 -13.57
CA LYS A 2 14.39 32.99 -13.49
C LYS A 2 14.12 32.49 -12.06
N SER A 3 13.53 31.28 -11.92
CA SER A 3 13.23 30.70 -10.62
C SER A 3 14.52 30.46 -9.84
N SER A 4 14.59 30.99 -8.63
CA SER A 4 15.70 30.75 -7.70
C SER A 4 15.64 29.32 -7.16
N PHE A 5 14.44 28.76 -7.02
CA PHE A 5 14.24 27.37 -6.58
C PHE A 5 14.98 26.38 -7.48
N ILE A 6 14.78 26.48 -8.82
CA ILE A 6 15.45 25.57 -9.76
C ILE A 6 16.96 25.83 -9.80
N GLN A 7 17.39 27.10 -9.71
CA GLN A 7 18.81 27.41 -9.64
C GLN A 7 19.50 26.82 -8.42
N ASP A 8 18.92 27.00 -7.24
CA ASP A 8 19.43 26.43 -5.98
C ASP A 8 19.50 24.89 -6.03
N LEU A 9 18.46 24.25 -6.61
CA LEU A 9 18.40 22.80 -6.76
C LEU A 9 19.54 22.28 -7.64
N LEU A 10 19.79 22.92 -8.79
CA LEU A 10 20.88 22.56 -9.70
C LEU A 10 22.26 22.82 -9.10
N GLU A 11 22.45 23.96 -8.41
CA GLU A 11 23.69 24.26 -7.71
C GLU A 11 23.96 23.25 -6.59
N THR A 12 22.93 22.91 -5.82
CA THR A 12 23.03 21.91 -4.74
C THR A 12 23.36 20.53 -5.29
N ALA A 13 22.67 20.11 -6.36
CA ALA A 13 22.94 18.82 -6.99
C ALA A 13 24.35 18.73 -7.57
N THR A 14 24.89 19.82 -8.08
CA THR A 14 26.28 19.90 -8.56
C THR A 14 27.28 19.90 -7.39
N ARG A 15 27.00 20.69 -6.33
CA ARG A 15 27.86 20.78 -5.14
C ARG A 15 27.99 19.46 -4.41
N TYR A 16 26.90 18.70 -4.33
CA TYR A 16 26.80 17.43 -3.61
C TYR A 16 26.69 16.23 -4.55
N GLU A 17 27.26 16.27 -5.73
CA GLU A 17 27.13 15.28 -6.81
C GLU A 17 27.25 13.83 -6.31
N ASN A 18 28.23 13.55 -5.47
CA ASN A 18 28.50 12.21 -4.93
C ASN A 18 27.77 11.89 -3.62
N LYS A 19 27.04 12.85 -3.06
CA LYS A 19 26.25 12.63 -1.85
C LYS A 19 24.95 11.92 -2.18
N VAL A 20 24.52 11.02 -1.30
CA VAL A 20 23.23 10.34 -1.40
C VAL A 20 22.09 11.34 -1.22
N ALA A 21 21.23 11.46 -2.22
CA ALA A 21 20.00 12.27 -2.22
C ALA A 21 18.83 11.45 -1.73
N PHE A 22 18.65 10.24 -2.28
CA PHE A 22 17.55 9.33 -1.94
C PHE A 22 18.06 7.97 -1.51
N ILE A 23 17.31 7.35 -0.60
CA ILE A 23 17.38 5.94 -0.28
C ILE A 23 15.97 5.38 -0.47
N ASP A 24 15.83 4.42 -1.39
CA ASP A 24 14.55 3.85 -1.82
C ASP A 24 13.83 3.05 -0.73
N LEU A 25 12.60 2.67 -1.02
CA LEU A 25 11.58 2.09 -0.14
C LEU A 25 12.02 0.91 0.73
N ASP A 26 13.01 0.16 0.31
CA ASP A 26 13.59 -0.97 1.07
C ASP A 26 14.84 -0.59 1.89
N GLY A 27 15.29 0.67 1.77
CA GLY A 27 16.51 1.15 2.44
C GLY A 27 17.82 0.69 1.81
N SER A 28 17.78 -0.08 0.73
CA SER A 28 18.96 -0.76 0.15
C SER A 28 19.54 -0.07 -1.07
N ARG A 29 18.78 0.82 -1.74
CA ARG A 29 19.18 1.45 -3.01
C ARG A 29 19.47 2.95 -2.87
N PRO A 30 20.69 3.35 -2.52
CA PRO A 30 21.08 4.76 -2.47
C PRO A 30 21.26 5.33 -3.88
N THR A 31 20.75 6.56 -4.07
CA THR A 31 20.92 7.34 -5.30
C THR A 31 21.53 8.68 -4.99
N THR A 32 22.59 9.07 -5.70
CA THR A 32 23.27 10.35 -5.46
C THR A 32 22.55 11.53 -6.13
N TYR A 33 22.88 12.75 -5.70
CA TYR A 33 22.42 13.98 -6.36
C TYR A 33 22.82 14.06 -7.83
N GLY A 34 24.02 13.60 -8.16
CA GLY A 34 24.49 13.51 -9.55
C GLY A 34 23.65 12.56 -10.40
N GLN A 35 23.32 11.38 -9.87
CA GLN A 35 22.45 10.41 -10.55
C GLN A 35 21.03 10.93 -10.74
N LEU A 36 20.47 11.60 -9.72
CA LEU A 36 19.16 12.26 -9.81
C LEU A 36 19.15 13.30 -10.94
N LEU A 37 20.13 14.20 -10.96
CA LEU A 37 20.22 15.25 -11.96
C LEU A 37 20.49 14.71 -13.37
N ALA A 38 21.32 13.69 -13.49
CA ALA A 38 21.59 13.02 -14.78
C ALA A 38 20.31 12.41 -15.37
N LEU A 39 19.50 11.73 -14.55
CA LEU A 39 18.21 11.17 -14.99
C LEU A 39 17.22 12.29 -15.34
N ALA A 40 17.14 13.35 -14.54
CA ALA A 40 16.28 14.49 -14.83
C ALA A 40 16.62 15.17 -16.17
N ARG A 41 17.90 15.33 -16.49
CA ARG A 41 18.35 15.85 -17.79
C ARG A 41 17.97 14.93 -18.95
N LYS A 42 18.10 13.60 -18.75
CA LYS A 42 17.63 12.62 -19.75
C LYS A 42 16.14 12.72 -20.01
N VAL A 43 15.33 12.91 -18.96
CA VAL A 43 13.87 13.14 -19.10
C VAL A 43 13.60 14.41 -19.90
N ALA A 44 14.25 15.53 -19.59
CA ALA A 44 14.07 16.78 -20.32
C ALA A 44 14.40 16.61 -21.82
N ALA A 45 15.52 15.98 -22.12
CA ALA A 45 15.94 15.68 -23.50
C ALA A 45 14.93 14.76 -24.22
N TYR A 46 14.45 13.73 -23.54
CA TYR A 46 13.43 12.82 -24.09
C TYR A 46 12.14 13.58 -24.43
N LEU A 47 11.66 14.48 -23.56
CA LEU A 47 10.48 15.30 -23.83
C LEU A 47 10.68 16.17 -25.07
N HIS A 48 11.84 16.82 -25.24
CA HIS A 48 12.16 17.59 -26.45
C HIS A 48 12.17 16.68 -27.71
N GLN A 49 12.74 15.48 -27.64
CA GLN A 49 12.76 14.52 -28.74
C GLN A 49 11.34 14.05 -29.13
N GLN A 50 10.44 13.94 -28.15
CA GLN A 50 9.02 13.64 -28.40
C GLN A 50 8.23 14.85 -28.93
N GLY A 51 8.85 16.01 -29.13
CA GLY A 51 8.20 17.22 -29.63
C GLY A 51 7.36 17.96 -28.59
N VAL A 52 7.55 17.66 -27.30
CA VAL A 52 6.87 18.40 -26.22
C VAL A 52 7.45 19.83 -26.18
N VAL A 53 6.55 20.81 -26.31
CA VAL A 53 6.94 22.23 -26.33
C VAL A 53 6.90 22.84 -24.93
N PRO A 54 7.73 23.86 -24.61
CA PRO A 54 7.66 24.57 -23.34
C PRO A 54 6.23 25.07 -23.02
N HIS A 55 5.93 25.20 -21.74
CA HIS A 55 4.60 25.50 -21.17
C HIS A 55 3.51 24.47 -21.42
N SER A 56 3.88 23.26 -21.89
CA SER A 56 2.98 22.11 -21.90
C SER A 56 2.82 21.48 -20.51
N ASN A 57 1.72 20.76 -20.30
CA ASN A 57 1.53 19.95 -19.11
C ASN A 57 1.95 18.51 -19.38
N VAL A 58 2.65 17.90 -18.44
CA VAL A 58 3.14 16.51 -18.55
C VAL A 58 2.67 15.72 -17.33
N CYS A 59 1.86 14.70 -17.55
CA CYS A 59 1.42 13.81 -16.48
C CYS A 59 2.55 12.87 -16.05
N ILE A 60 2.64 12.61 -14.73
CA ILE A 60 3.58 11.64 -14.15
C ILE A 60 2.78 10.67 -13.30
N ARG A 61 2.82 9.36 -13.65
CA ARG A 61 2.18 8.28 -12.91
C ARG A 61 3.18 7.17 -12.63
N MET A 62 3.81 7.24 -11.49
CA MET A 62 4.82 6.28 -11.05
C MET A 62 4.78 6.08 -9.54
N PRO A 63 5.40 5.03 -9.00
CA PRO A 63 5.62 4.88 -7.56
C PRO A 63 6.40 6.07 -6.99
N ASP A 64 6.24 6.32 -5.67
CA ASP A 64 6.99 7.35 -4.93
C ASP A 64 8.48 6.93 -4.82
N THR A 65 9.24 7.14 -5.88
CA THR A 65 10.66 6.76 -6.00
C THR A 65 11.52 7.94 -6.45
N MET A 66 12.84 7.76 -6.46
CA MET A 66 13.77 8.73 -7.03
C MET A 66 13.47 9.03 -8.51
N GLU A 67 13.04 8.04 -9.27
CA GLU A 67 12.66 8.19 -10.68
C GLU A 67 11.49 9.15 -10.87
N PHE A 68 10.50 9.13 -9.96
CA PHE A 68 9.40 10.11 -9.98
C PHE A 68 9.95 11.53 -9.83
N MET A 69 10.81 11.76 -8.84
CA MET A 69 11.42 13.07 -8.61
C MET A 69 12.29 13.51 -9.78
N ALA A 70 13.04 12.59 -10.39
CA ALA A 70 13.83 12.88 -11.58
C ALA A 70 12.94 13.24 -12.78
N ALA A 71 11.79 12.57 -12.94
CA ALA A 71 10.81 12.88 -13.96
C ALA A 71 10.24 14.30 -13.76
N GLU A 72 9.86 14.65 -12.54
CA GLU A 72 9.31 15.94 -12.21
C GLU A 72 10.31 17.08 -12.46
N ILE A 73 11.55 16.93 -11.97
CA ILE A 73 12.63 17.89 -12.24
C ILE A 73 12.91 17.97 -13.76
N GLY A 74 12.89 16.85 -14.48
CA GLY A 74 13.10 16.82 -15.93
C GLY A 74 12.01 17.55 -16.70
N VAL A 75 10.75 17.46 -16.27
CA VAL A 75 9.63 18.24 -16.80
C VAL A 75 9.87 19.72 -16.62
N TRP A 76 10.33 20.17 -15.45
CA TRP A 76 10.66 21.57 -15.19
C TRP A 76 11.84 22.05 -16.05
N LEU A 77 12.86 21.21 -16.22
CA LEU A 77 14.02 21.55 -17.06
C LEU A 77 13.70 21.59 -18.56
N SER A 78 12.58 21.01 -18.98
CA SER A 78 12.04 21.17 -20.33
C SER A 78 11.16 22.41 -20.50
N GLY A 79 10.93 23.19 -19.43
CA GLY A 79 10.05 24.36 -19.41
C GLY A 79 8.56 24.01 -19.34
N CYS A 80 8.21 22.82 -18.86
CA CYS A 80 6.84 22.31 -18.75
C CYS A 80 6.36 22.25 -17.30
N ALA A 81 5.05 22.14 -17.11
CA ALA A 81 4.42 21.92 -15.81
C ALA A 81 4.19 20.43 -15.55
N ALA A 82 4.53 19.96 -14.36
CA ALA A 82 4.29 18.58 -13.96
C ALA A 82 2.86 18.40 -13.40
N VAL A 83 2.24 17.27 -13.76
CA VAL A 83 0.91 16.87 -13.28
C VAL A 83 1.02 15.50 -12.58
N PRO A 84 1.30 15.49 -11.27
CA PRO A 84 1.48 14.25 -10.51
C PRO A 84 0.15 13.51 -10.34
N ILE A 85 0.13 12.21 -10.63
CA ILE A 85 -1.04 11.33 -10.50
C ILE A 85 -0.66 10.15 -9.60
N GLY A 86 -1.48 9.89 -8.59
CA GLY A 86 -1.26 8.75 -7.69
C GLY A 86 -1.31 7.41 -8.42
N MET A 87 -0.34 6.52 -8.15
CA MET A 87 -0.22 5.21 -8.80
C MET A 87 -1.49 4.37 -8.69
N ASN A 88 -2.19 4.44 -7.57
CA ASN A 88 -3.43 3.71 -7.30
C ASN A 88 -4.69 4.39 -7.86
N SER A 89 -4.56 5.43 -8.70
CA SER A 89 -5.69 6.06 -9.36
C SER A 89 -6.26 5.14 -10.44
N PRO A 90 -7.61 4.96 -10.50
CA PRO A 90 -8.24 4.19 -11.56
C PRO A 90 -7.91 4.77 -12.95
N GLU A 91 -7.83 3.90 -13.96
CA GLU A 91 -7.48 4.30 -15.34
C GLU A 91 -8.43 5.37 -15.91
N GLU A 92 -9.72 5.28 -15.59
CA GLU A 92 -10.70 6.29 -16.01
C GLU A 92 -10.39 7.67 -15.43
N ARG A 93 -9.96 7.71 -14.16
CA ARG A 93 -9.51 8.95 -13.50
C ARG A 93 -8.22 9.49 -14.12
N VAL A 94 -7.27 8.63 -14.41
CA VAL A 94 -6.02 9.02 -15.09
C VAL A 94 -6.31 9.65 -16.44
N ARG A 95 -7.16 9.01 -17.26
CA ARG A 95 -7.60 9.55 -18.56
C ARG A 95 -8.33 10.88 -18.41
N SER A 96 -9.22 10.99 -17.43
CA SER A 96 -9.96 12.23 -17.16
C SER A 96 -9.04 13.39 -16.83
N ILE A 97 -8.03 13.15 -15.94
CA ILE A 97 -7.02 14.16 -15.59
C ILE A 97 -6.18 14.55 -16.81
N ALA A 98 -5.65 13.57 -17.54
CA ALA A 98 -4.79 13.82 -18.69
C ALA A 98 -5.51 14.63 -19.80
N LEU A 99 -6.79 14.31 -20.05
CA LEU A 99 -7.62 15.07 -21.00
C LEU A 99 -7.93 16.48 -20.48
N ASN A 100 -8.28 16.63 -19.21
CA ASN A 100 -8.62 17.92 -18.61
C ASN A 100 -7.42 18.87 -18.59
N CYS A 101 -6.23 18.39 -18.21
CA CYS A 101 -5.01 19.22 -18.21
C CYS A 101 -4.36 19.34 -19.59
N GLU A 102 -4.90 18.74 -20.64
CA GLU A 102 -4.33 18.74 -22.00
C GLU A 102 -2.88 18.23 -21.99
N SER A 103 -2.66 17.10 -21.31
CA SER A 103 -1.32 16.53 -21.15
C SER A 103 -0.68 16.21 -22.50
N ALA A 104 0.51 16.74 -22.73
CA ALA A 104 1.29 16.46 -23.94
C ALA A 104 1.87 15.04 -23.94
N LEU A 105 2.16 14.50 -22.74
CA LEU A 105 2.73 13.16 -22.56
C LEU A 105 2.41 12.65 -21.14
N LEU A 106 2.27 11.31 -21.00
CA LEU A 106 2.24 10.64 -19.71
C LEU A 106 3.58 9.92 -19.50
N ILE A 107 4.29 10.27 -18.42
CA ILE A 107 5.48 9.58 -17.97
C ILE A 107 5.07 8.51 -16.98
N ASP A 108 5.34 7.25 -17.31
CA ASP A 108 5.16 6.07 -16.49
C ASP A 108 6.49 5.29 -16.37
N GLU A 109 6.47 4.13 -15.71
CA GLU A 109 7.65 3.30 -15.54
C GLU A 109 8.26 2.85 -16.87
N ASP A 110 7.43 2.54 -17.88
CA ASP A 110 7.89 2.13 -19.21
C ASP A 110 8.61 3.28 -19.95
N VAL A 111 8.12 4.51 -19.77
CA VAL A 111 8.79 5.71 -20.33
C VAL A 111 10.14 5.92 -19.64
N ILE A 112 10.21 5.78 -18.31
CA ILE A 112 11.48 5.95 -17.59
C ILE A 112 12.51 4.87 -17.97
N ILE A 113 12.09 3.63 -18.18
CA ILE A 113 12.99 2.58 -18.68
C ILE A 113 13.58 3.00 -20.04
N ARG A 114 12.75 3.44 -20.98
CA ARG A 114 13.21 3.95 -22.28
C ARG A 114 14.15 5.15 -22.16
N VAL A 115 13.84 6.09 -21.25
CA VAL A 115 14.70 7.25 -20.96
C VAL A 115 16.07 6.82 -20.44
N LYS A 116 16.13 5.83 -19.55
CA LYS A 116 17.41 5.30 -19.02
C LYS A 116 18.30 4.71 -20.11
N ASP A 117 17.69 4.02 -21.07
CA ASP A 117 18.38 3.35 -22.17
C ASP A 117 18.77 4.32 -23.31
N THR A 118 18.25 5.54 -23.32
CA THR A 118 18.55 6.52 -24.35
C THR A 118 19.92 7.14 -24.13
N ASN A 119 20.79 7.09 -25.14
CA ASN A 119 22.04 7.82 -25.17
C ASN A 119 21.77 9.30 -25.49
N VAL A 120 21.56 10.09 -24.45
CA VAL A 120 21.42 11.55 -24.55
C VAL A 120 22.76 12.19 -24.19
N SER A 121 23.28 13.07 -25.04
CA SER A 121 24.46 13.84 -24.70
C SER A 121 24.13 14.86 -23.59
N ASP A 122 24.97 14.99 -22.58
CA ASP A 122 24.84 15.91 -21.43
C ASP A 122 24.78 17.42 -21.84
N THR A 123 24.82 17.70 -23.13
CA THR A 123 24.91 19.08 -23.68
C THR A 123 23.59 19.66 -24.17
N GLU A 124 22.44 18.97 -23.96
CA GLU A 124 21.16 19.56 -24.37
C GLU A 124 20.76 20.75 -23.48
N LYS A 125 20.21 21.75 -24.15
CA LYS A 125 19.85 23.04 -23.57
C LYS A 125 18.79 22.88 -22.48
N VAL A 126 19.20 22.98 -21.22
CA VAL A 126 18.26 23.13 -20.07
C VAL A 126 17.55 24.47 -20.19
N THR A 127 16.23 24.46 -20.19
CA THR A 127 15.41 25.68 -20.15
C THR A 127 15.10 25.99 -18.69
N LEU A 128 15.73 27.01 -18.13
CA LEU A 128 15.38 27.47 -16.78
C LEU A 128 14.03 28.20 -16.81
N PRO A 129 13.02 27.74 -16.05
CA PRO A 129 11.73 28.41 -16.01
C PRO A 129 11.80 29.80 -15.33
N GLU A 130 10.84 30.64 -15.68
CA GLU A 130 10.60 31.88 -14.95
C GLU A 130 9.86 31.60 -13.63
N SER A 131 9.99 32.49 -12.66
CA SER A 131 9.26 32.40 -11.38
C SER A 131 7.74 32.30 -11.55
N THR A 132 7.24 32.94 -12.62
CA THR A 132 5.81 32.99 -12.95
C THR A 132 5.30 31.81 -13.80
N ASP A 133 6.19 30.96 -14.27
CA ASP A 133 5.80 29.77 -15.05
C ASP A 133 5.09 28.76 -14.15
N ASP A 134 4.17 28.00 -14.73
CA ASP A 134 3.46 26.94 -14.04
C ASP A 134 4.44 25.79 -13.76
N ALA A 135 4.57 25.41 -12.49
CA ALA A 135 5.44 24.34 -12.01
C ALA A 135 4.69 23.02 -11.84
N LEU A 136 3.53 23.09 -11.20
CA LEU A 136 2.70 21.92 -10.85
C LEU A 136 1.23 22.21 -11.12
N ILE A 137 0.50 21.18 -11.57
CA ILE A 137 -0.96 21.16 -11.49
C ILE A 137 -1.36 19.95 -10.64
N VAL A 138 -1.71 20.21 -9.39
CA VAL A 138 -2.10 19.18 -8.43
C VAL A 138 -3.61 18.97 -8.49
N TYR A 139 -4.04 17.73 -8.82
CA TYR A 139 -5.45 17.40 -8.90
C TYR A 139 -5.99 16.95 -7.55
N THR A 140 -7.04 17.63 -7.10
CA THR A 140 -7.79 17.29 -5.90
C THR A 140 -9.22 16.91 -6.27
N SER A 141 -9.95 16.30 -5.30
CA SER A 141 -11.36 16.02 -5.45
C SER A 141 -12.16 17.31 -5.71
N GLY A 142 -13.14 17.21 -6.60
CA GLY A 142 -14.01 18.34 -6.98
C GLY A 142 -15.43 18.18 -6.47
N SER A 143 -16.05 19.25 -5.99
CA SER A 143 -17.43 19.27 -5.48
C SER A 143 -18.49 18.92 -6.55
N THR A 144 -18.15 19.06 -7.84
CA THR A 144 -19.01 18.74 -8.99
C THR A 144 -18.83 17.33 -9.53
N GLY A 145 -18.02 16.50 -8.87
CA GLY A 145 -17.74 15.13 -9.33
C GLY A 145 -16.61 15.00 -10.34
N VAL A 146 -16.01 16.12 -10.76
CA VAL A 146 -14.85 16.16 -11.66
C VAL A 146 -13.65 16.63 -10.86
N PRO A 147 -12.48 15.95 -10.94
CA PRO A 147 -11.25 16.41 -10.30
C PRO A 147 -10.88 17.82 -10.74
N LYS A 148 -10.49 18.69 -9.80
CA LYS A 148 -10.06 20.04 -10.06
C LYS A 148 -8.54 20.17 -9.98
N GLY A 149 -7.91 20.77 -10.98
CA GLY A 149 -6.48 21.04 -11.03
C GLY A 149 -6.15 22.37 -10.38
N ILE A 150 -5.23 22.39 -9.42
CA ILE A 150 -4.73 23.59 -8.75
C ILE A 150 -3.38 23.94 -9.36
N ILE A 151 -3.25 25.14 -9.92
CA ILE A 151 -2.04 25.59 -10.61
C ILE A 151 -1.08 26.24 -9.61
N HIS A 152 0.12 25.70 -9.52
CA HIS A 152 1.21 26.28 -8.75
C HIS A 152 2.30 26.76 -9.69
N THR A 153 2.70 28.03 -9.55
CA THR A 153 3.88 28.57 -10.22
C THR A 153 5.13 28.30 -9.38
N PHE A 154 6.31 28.64 -9.89
CA PHE A 154 7.56 28.57 -9.10
C PHE A 154 7.63 29.64 -8.01
N GLU A 155 6.87 30.74 -8.13
CA GLU A 155 6.94 31.90 -7.23
C GLU A 155 6.74 31.54 -5.73
N PRO A 156 5.76 30.70 -5.33
CA PRO A 156 5.67 30.23 -3.94
C PRO A 156 6.91 29.46 -3.46
N PHE A 157 7.51 28.63 -4.32
CA PHE A 157 8.72 27.87 -3.97
C PHE A 157 9.94 28.77 -3.84
N ASP A 158 10.01 29.85 -4.63
CA ASP A 158 11.06 30.87 -4.53
C ASP A 158 10.96 31.69 -3.24
N LYS A 159 9.73 32.05 -2.81
CA LYS A 159 9.48 32.98 -1.71
C LYS A 159 9.32 32.35 -0.35
N ASN A 160 8.74 31.15 -0.27
CA ASN A 160 8.36 30.54 1.01
C ASN A 160 9.51 29.73 1.66
N TYR A 161 10.61 29.49 0.96
CA TYR A 161 11.80 28.87 1.53
C TYR A 161 12.56 29.89 2.42
N PRO A 162 13.08 29.52 3.60
CA PRO A 162 13.15 28.20 4.24
C PRO A 162 12.05 27.97 5.31
N HIS A 163 10.93 28.63 5.20
CA HIS A 163 9.92 28.71 6.28
C HIS A 163 8.91 27.55 6.27
N THR A 164 9.05 26.64 5.31
CA THR A 164 8.09 25.54 5.10
C THR A 164 7.90 24.64 6.30
N PHE A 165 8.89 24.58 7.23
CA PHE A 165 8.90 23.65 8.35
C PHE A 165 8.65 24.25 9.72
N GLY A 166 8.69 25.57 9.88
CA GLY A 166 8.82 26.16 11.24
C GLY A 166 10.09 25.74 11.97
N LEU A 167 10.92 24.90 11.34
CA LEU A 167 12.22 24.43 11.81
C LEU A 167 13.30 25.49 11.52
N ALA A 168 14.42 25.38 12.21
CA ALA A 168 15.67 25.97 11.74
C ALA A 168 15.90 25.57 10.27
N ALA A 169 16.49 26.47 9.46
CA ALA A 169 16.66 26.25 8.03
C ALA A 169 17.15 24.83 7.70
N PRO A 170 16.56 24.15 6.70
CA PRO A 170 17.03 22.84 6.28
C PRO A 170 18.54 22.86 5.99
N SER A 171 19.24 21.77 6.27
CA SER A 171 20.68 21.68 6.05
C SER A 171 21.08 20.34 5.44
N ALA A 172 22.28 20.31 4.87
CA ALA A 172 22.84 19.09 4.29
C ALA A 172 23.06 17.97 5.31
N GLU A 173 23.07 18.26 6.62
CA GLU A 173 23.23 17.25 7.66
C GLU A 173 21.92 16.50 8.00
N ILE A 174 20.78 16.96 7.48
CA ILE A 174 19.49 16.33 7.73
C ILE A 174 19.42 14.99 6.99
N VAL A 175 19.01 13.97 7.72
CA VAL A 175 18.55 12.70 7.21
C VAL A 175 17.04 12.68 7.41
N PHE A 176 16.30 12.88 6.31
CA PHE A 176 14.85 13.09 6.30
C PHE A 176 14.10 11.79 6.01
N GLY A 177 13.17 11.40 6.87
CA GLY A 177 12.29 10.28 6.65
C GLY A 177 10.95 10.71 6.06
N ASN A 178 10.64 10.28 4.83
CA ASN A 178 9.45 10.68 4.09
C ASN A 178 8.34 9.64 4.11
N GLY A 179 7.19 10.02 4.66
CA GLY A 179 5.92 9.25 4.55
C GLY A 179 4.87 9.92 3.64
N ILE A 180 5.21 11.00 2.94
CA ILE A 180 4.30 11.81 2.12
C ILE A 180 4.25 11.25 0.69
N PRO A 181 3.05 10.99 0.13
CA PRO A 181 2.93 10.65 -1.29
C PRO A 181 3.30 11.82 -2.21
N PHE A 182 3.96 11.53 -3.33
CA PHE A 182 4.51 12.55 -4.24
C PHE A 182 3.43 13.30 -5.06
N TYR A 183 2.24 12.75 -5.15
CA TYR A 183 1.12 13.42 -5.83
C TYR A 183 0.32 14.39 -4.94
N PHE A 184 0.79 14.66 -3.71
CA PHE A 184 0.23 15.67 -2.82
C PHE A 184 1.07 16.95 -2.79
N MET A 185 0.40 18.09 -2.56
CA MET A 185 1.09 19.37 -2.43
C MET A 185 2.14 19.39 -1.31
N ALA A 186 2.01 18.55 -0.30
CA ALA A 186 3.02 18.38 0.75
C ALA A 186 4.39 17.89 0.24
N ILE A 187 4.51 17.48 -1.04
CA ILE A 187 5.80 17.18 -1.69
C ILE A 187 6.80 18.34 -1.61
N VAL A 188 6.34 19.57 -1.42
CA VAL A 188 7.21 20.75 -1.23
C VAL A 188 8.23 20.58 -0.10
N PHE A 189 7.94 19.74 0.90
CA PHE A 189 8.92 19.40 1.93
C PHE A 189 10.15 18.69 1.35
N LEU A 190 9.96 17.84 0.35
CA LEU A 190 11.08 17.17 -0.31
C LEU A 190 11.91 18.14 -1.14
N TYR A 191 11.26 19.13 -1.78
CA TYR A 191 11.96 20.16 -2.54
C TYR A 191 12.89 20.96 -1.64
N ASP A 192 12.42 21.34 -0.45
CA ASP A 192 13.24 22.09 0.50
C ASP A 192 14.40 21.25 1.04
N MET A 193 14.17 19.93 1.27
CA MET A 193 15.24 19.02 1.65
C MET A 193 16.28 18.85 0.55
N LEU A 194 15.85 18.73 -0.71
CA LEU A 194 16.76 18.62 -1.86
C LEU A 194 17.59 19.89 -2.04
N ARG A 195 16.96 21.09 -1.94
CA ARG A 195 17.69 22.38 -1.99
C ARG A 195 18.75 22.51 -0.90
N ALA A 196 18.47 21.95 0.27
CA ALA A 196 19.41 21.98 1.39
C ALA A 196 20.54 20.94 1.27
N GLY A 197 20.48 20.03 0.32
CA GLY A 197 21.44 18.93 0.20
C GLY A 197 21.24 17.81 1.21
N ALA A 198 20.04 17.63 1.77
CA ALA A 198 19.71 16.59 2.72
C ALA A 198 19.69 15.19 2.08
N THR A 199 19.75 14.12 2.88
CA THR A 199 19.47 12.76 2.44
C THR A 199 18.04 12.39 2.78
N ILE A 200 17.27 11.87 1.81
CA ILE A 200 15.86 11.55 1.95
C ILE A 200 15.67 10.03 1.91
N HIS A 201 15.08 9.47 2.95
CA HIS A 201 14.63 8.08 3.01
C HIS A 201 13.16 8.01 2.65
N LEU A 202 12.81 7.17 1.66
CA LEU A 202 11.43 6.93 1.23
C LEU A 202 10.86 5.73 1.97
N TYR A 203 9.88 5.95 2.82
CA TYR A 203 9.26 4.89 3.59
C TYR A 203 8.34 4.02 2.72
N SER A 204 8.52 2.69 2.81
CA SER A 204 7.56 1.75 2.24
C SER A 204 6.18 1.89 2.89
N ALA A 205 5.15 1.34 2.25
CA ALA A 205 3.79 1.35 2.81
C ALA A 205 3.74 0.74 4.22
N ASN A 206 4.48 -0.36 4.46
CA ASN A 206 4.54 -1.01 5.77
C ASN A 206 5.24 -0.14 6.81
N VAL A 207 6.35 0.52 6.45
CA VAL A 207 7.09 1.39 7.39
C VAL A 207 6.26 2.61 7.76
N LYS A 208 5.65 3.31 6.80
CA LYS A 208 4.91 4.56 7.07
C LYS A 208 3.59 4.39 7.80
N THR A 209 3.02 3.17 7.84
CA THR A 209 1.73 2.89 8.48
C THR A 209 1.83 2.16 9.81
N ASP A 210 2.96 1.53 10.11
CA ASP A 210 3.18 0.80 11.36
C ASP A 210 4.23 1.50 12.25
N ALA A 211 3.81 1.91 13.45
CA ALA A 211 4.64 2.67 14.39
C ALA A 211 5.90 1.90 14.85
N LYS A 212 5.84 0.56 14.99
CA LYS A 212 7.00 -0.26 15.39
C LYS A 212 8.01 -0.37 14.26
N SER A 213 7.55 -0.64 13.04
CA SER A 213 8.40 -0.71 11.83
C SER A 213 9.06 0.64 11.57
N LEU A 214 8.29 1.74 11.70
CA LEU A 214 8.80 3.09 11.54
C LEU A 214 9.86 3.42 12.59
N GLN A 215 9.63 3.07 13.85
CA GLN A 215 10.61 3.26 14.94
C GLN A 215 11.90 2.47 14.67
N LYS A 216 11.79 1.21 14.25
CA LYS A 216 12.93 0.37 13.89
C LYS A 216 13.71 1.02 12.75
N TYR A 217 13.03 1.41 11.67
CA TYR A 217 13.64 2.06 10.52
C TYR A 217 14.36 3.35 10.88
N ILE A 218 13.72 4.25 11.65
CA ILE A 218 14.32 5.51 12.13
C ILE A 218 15.61 5.25 12.89
N MET A 219 15.63 4.21 13.72
CA MET A 219 16.78 3.87 14.55
C MET A 219 17.94 3.29 13.72
N GLU A 220 17.64 2.37 12.80
CA GLU A 220 18.64 1.68 11.96
C GLU A 220 19.29 2.62 10.95
N HIS A 221 18.50 3.52 10.34
CA HIS A 221 18.99 4.44 9.32
C HIS A 221 19.38 5.82 9.83
N GLY A 222 19.26 6.06 11.14
CA GLY A 222 19.71 7.30 11.77
C GLY A 222 18.97 8.54 11.30
N ILE A 223 17.66 8.42 11.06
CA ILE A 223 16.79 9.54 10.67
C ILE A 223 16.83 10.64 11.73
N THR A 224 17.01 11.88 11.28
CA THR A 224 17.10 13.05 12.17
C THR A 224 15.84 13.89 12.20
N VAL A 225 15.11 13.92 11.09
CA VAL A 225 13.80 14.58 10.94
C VAL A 225 12.86 13.63 10.20
N SER A 226 11.64 13.46 10.67
CA SER A 226 10.68 12.55 10.03
C SER A 226 9.31 13.18 9.88
N HIS A 227 8.66 12.97 8.72
CA HIS A 227 7.23 13.15 8.61
C HIS A 227 6.51 11.90 9.12
N ILE A 228 5.61 12.09 10.07
CA ILE A 228 4.77 11.01 10.64
C ILE A 228 3.32 11.50 10.64
N SER A 229 2.41 10.72 10.05
CA SER A 229 0.98 11.08 10.05
C SER A 229 0.41 11.09 11.48
N PRO A 230 -0.61 11.91 11.79
CA PRO A 230 -1.22 11.97 13.12
C PRO A 230 -1.64 10.60 13.65
N ALA A 231 -2.20 9.75 12.80
CA ALA A 231 -2.66 8.41 13.15
C ALA A 231 -1.53 7.49 13.64
N VAL A 232 -0.38 7.51 12.99
CA VAL A 232 0.80 6.72 13.38
C VAL A 232 1.49 7.34 14.58
N LEU A 233 1.52 8.67 14.64
CA LEU A 233 2.16 9.42 15.72
C LEU A 233 1.58 9.12 17.12
N LEU A 234 0.27 8.82 17.20
CA LEU A 234 -0.40 8.43 18.44
C LEU A 234 0.19 7.19 19.11
N ARG A 235 0.87 6.35 18.34
CA ARG A 235 1.46 5.07 18.78
C ARG A 235 2.97 5.02 18.64
N PHE A 236 3.54 6.11 18.10
CA PHE A 236 4.97 6.19 17.89
C PHE A 236 5.69 6.53 19.20
N HIS A 237 6.62 5.67 19.60
CA HIS A 237 7.52 5.88 20.74
C HIS A 237 8.95 5.98 20.23
N ASN A 238 9.55 7.15 20.35
CA ASN A 238 10.93 7.31 19.89
C ASN A 238 11.93 6.57 20.80
N ARG A 239 12.80 5.78 20.18
CA ARG A 239 13.97 5.16 20.83
C ARG A 239 15.30 5.58 20.19
N SER A 240 15.25 6.40 19.13
CA SER A 240 16.43 6.86 18.43
C SER A 240 16.97 8.15 19.05
N PRO A 241 18.20 8.19 19.53
CA PRO A 241 18.81 9.43 20.04
C PRO A 241 19.13 10.42 18.91
N LYS A 242 19.04 10.00 17.65
CA LYS A 242 19.31 10.85 16.48
C LYS A 242 18.09 11.61 15.98
N LEU A 243 16.87 11.13 16.27
CA LEU A 243 15.64 11.82 15.86
C LEU A 243 15.49 13.11 16.66
N LYS A 244 15.58 14.25 15.98
CA LYS A 244 15.51 15.59 16.57
C LYS A 244 14.15 16.24 16.43
N ALA A 245 13.48 15.97 15.30
CA ALA A 245 12.20 16.58 15.01
C ALA A 245 11.24 15.62 14.28
N VAL A 246 9.97 15.73 14.60
CA VAL A 246 8.86 15.09 13.89
C VAL A 246 7.94 16.18 13.39
N ILE A 247 7.59 16.14 12.12
CA ILE A 247 6.57 16.99 11.51
C ILE A 247 5.32 16.17 11.25
N THR A 248 4.17 16.76 11.50
CA THR A 248 2.87 16.16 11.23
C THR A 248 1.94 17.19 10.61
N ALA A 249 1.13 16.78 9.66
CA ALA A 249 0.22 17.65 8.91
C ALA A 249 -0.96 16.85 8.32
N GLY A 250 -1.91 17.57 7.74
CA GLY A 250 -2.98 16.99 6.93
C GLY A 250 -4.24 16.63 7.68
N GLU A 251 -4.15 16.24 8.94
CA GLU A 251 -5.29 15.91 9.81
C GLU A 251 -5.20 16.68 11.13
N ARG A 252 -6.32 16.69 11.86
CA ARG A 252 -6.38 17.30 13.19
C ARG A 252 -5.60 16.44 14.18
N LEU A 253 -4.60 17.04 14.82
CA LEU A 253 -3.92 16.41 15.94
C LEU A 253 -4.74 16.59 17.22
N THR A 254 -5.27 15.51 17.78
CA THR A 254 -6.26 15.57 18.89
C THR A 254 -5.73 15.12 20.23
N THR A 255 -4.57 14.45 20.29
CA THR A 255 -4.03 13.89 21.54
C THR A 255 -2.57 14.27 21.72
N GLN A 256 -2.15 14.25 22.99
CA GLN A 256 -0.71 14.34 23.31
C GLN A 256 0.00 13.09 22.79
N CYS A 257 0.92 13.31 21.91
CA CYS A 257 1.87 12.28 21.50
C CYS A 257 3.03 12.25 22.50
N SER A 258 3.58 11.07 22.76
CA SER A 258 4.82 10.94 23.52
C SER A 258 5.92 11.79 22.87
N LYS A 259 6.66 12.54 23.69
CA LYS A 259 7.71 13.48 23.23
C LYS A 259 9.09 13.03 23.63
N ASP A 260 9.30 11.75 23.61
CA ASP A 260 10.56 11.17 24.08
C ASP A 260 11.72 11.57 23.17
N GLY A 261 12.36 12.70 23.51
CA GLY A 261 13.63 13.12 22.93
C GLY A 261 13.59 13.80 21.55
N TYR A 262 12.42 14.24 21.04
CA TYR A 262 12.31 15.02 19.81
C TYR A 262 11.32 16.19 19.95
N THR A 263 11.44 17.18 19.08
CA THR A 263 10.46 18.27 18.96
C THR A 263 9.36 17.90 17.98
N LEU A 264 8.09 18.04 18.39
CA LEU A 264 6.93 17.80 17.52
C LEU A 264 6.42 19.13 16.95
N TYR A 265 6.26 19.17 15.62
CA TYR A 265 5.67 20.32 14.91
C TYR A 265 4.35 19.92 14.27
N ASN A 266 3.28 20.63 14.63
CA ASN A 266 2.00 20.58 13.94
C ASN A 266 1.99 21.64 12.83
N LEU A 267 1.79 21.20 11.59
CA LEU A 267 1.81 22.06 10.41
C LEU A 267 0.43 22.10 9.77
N TYR A 268 0.01 23.28 9.33
CA TYR A 268 -1.25 23.46 8.62
C TYR A 268 -1.02 24.13 7.26
N GLY A 269 -1.74 23.61 6.27
CA GLY A 269 -1.78 24.11 4.91
C GLY A 269 -2.87 23.43 4.11
N LEU A 270 -3.16 23.98 2.94
CA LEU A 270 -4.11 23.47 1.97
C LEU A 270 -3.36 23.13 0.67
N SER A 271 -4.01 22.38 -0.21
CA SER A 271 -3.46 22.20 -1.56
C SER A 271 -3.27 23.51 -2.28
N GLU A 272 -4.12 24.48 -2.02
CA GLU A 272 -4.10 25.83 -2.61
C GLU A 272 -2.99 26.74 -2.06
N THR A 273 -2.40 26.41 -0.90
CA THR A 273 -1.39 27.29 -0.27
C THR A 273 0.05 27.04 -0.72
N SER A 274 0.28 26.11 -1.63
CA SER A 274 1.63 25.79 -2.16
C SER A 274 2.66 25.43 -1.07
N GLY A 275 2.18 24.89 0.06
CA GLY A 275 2.97 24.54 1.23
C GLY A 275 2.25 24.83 2.54
N THR A 276 3.02 24.90 3.64
CA THR A 276 2.48 25.19 4.96
C THR A 276 2.30 26.70 5.19
N VAL A 277 1.21 27.01 5.86
CA VAL A 277 0.81 28.40 6.21
C VAL A 277 1.13 28.70 7.65
N THR A 278 0.86 27.77 8.55
CA THR A 278 1.17 27.93 9.96
C THR A 278 1.96 26.75 10.48
N SER A 279 2.73 27.00 11.51
CA SER A 279 3.48 25.99 12.26
C SER A 279 3.33 26.22 13.77
N CYS A 280 3.31 25.13 14.50
CA CYS A 280 3.26 25.14 15.95
C CYS A 280 4.17 24.07 16.53
N GLU A 281 5.09 24.47 17.41
CA GLU A 281 5.78 23.52 18.28
C GLU A 281 4.80 23.05 19.37
N VAL A 282 4.56 21.74 19.42
CA VAL A 282 3.62 21.14 20.36
C VAL A 282 4.33 20.93 21.70
N GLY A 283 4.08 21.83 22.66
CA GLY A 283 4.71 21.81 24.00
C GLY A 283 4.21 20.68 24.90
N PRO A 284 4.98 20.33 25.98
CA PRO A 284 4.60 19.25 26.93
C PRO A 284 3.29 19.53 27.67
N SER A 285 2.89 20.78 27.80
CA SER A 285 1.68 21.25 28.49
C SER A 285 0.46 21.49 27.61
N SER A 286 0.50 21.11 26.32
CA SER A 286 -0.63 21.24 25.41
C SER A 286 -1.68 20.18 25.70
N PHE A 287 -2.44 20.37 26.77
CA PHE A 287 -3.61 19.56 27.09
C PHE A 287 -4.83 20.15 26.36
N GLY A 288 -5.58 19.31 25.66
CA GLY A 288 -6.78 19.72 24.96
C GLY A 288 -6.57 19.94 23.45
N GLN A 289 -7.09 21.04 22.92
CA GLN A 289 -7.02 21.33 21.49
C GLN A 289 -5.62 21.82 21.10
N ILE A 290 -4.94 21.11 20.20
CA ILE A 290 -3.64 21.51 19.67
C ILE A 290 -3.84 22.65 18.66
N PRO A 291 -3.13 23.77 18.78
CA PRO A 291 -3.27 24.90 17.88
C PRO A 291 -2.71 24.59 16.49
N LEU A 292 -3.20 25.35 15.50
CA LEU A 292 -2.57 25.43 14.16
C LEU A 292 -1.25 26.20 14.23
N GLY A 293 -1.08 27.06 15.22
CA GLY A 293 0.10 27.87 15.45
C GLY A 293 -0.03 29.32 14.96
N THR A 294 1.11 29.89 14.58
CA THR A 294 1.21 31.22 13.98
C THR A 294 1.51 31.11 12.49
N CYS A 295 1.12 32.13 11.73
CA CYS A 295 1.47 32.17 10.30
C CYS A 295 2.97 32.25 10.08
N ASN A 296 3.43 31.53 9.07
CA ASN A 296 4.81 31.58 8.62
C ASN A 296 5.17 32.99 8.10
N PRO A 297 6.44 33.41 8.16
CA PRO A 297 6.89 34.70 7.64
C PRO A 297 6.43 34.95 6.21
N GLY A 298 5.96 36.20 5.93
CA GLY A 298 5.45 36.58 4.62
C GLY A 298 3.98 36.23 4.36
N ILE A 299 3.30 35.58 5.31
CA ILE A 299 1.88 35.23 5.23
C ILE A 299 1.09 36.12 6.21
N GLU A 300 0.14 36.89 5.70
CA GLU A 300 -0.83 37.63 6.47
C GLU A 300 -2.13 36.79 6.64
N PHE A 301 -2.81 36.94 7.76
CA PHE A 301 -4.11 36.31 7.97
C PHE A 301 -5.14 37.31 8.51
N ARG A 302 -6.41 37.00 8.30
CA ARG A 302 -7.55 37.62 8.96
C ARG A 302 -8.65 36.57 9.19
N ILE A 303 -9.45 36.79 10.23
CA ILE A 303 -10.63 36.00 10.54
C ILE A 303 -11.85 36.82 10.13
N VAL A 304 -12.70 36.29 9.25
CA VAL A 304 -13.78 37.03 8.59
C VAL A 304 -15.14 36.37 8.82
N GLY A 305 -16.18 37.22 8.92
CA GLY A 305 -17.55 36.80 9.13
C GLY A 305 -17.86 36.34 10.57
N GLU A 306 -19.13 36.14 10.86
CA GLU A 306 -19.59 35.67 12.18
C GLU A 306 -19.11 34.26 12.49
N GLU A 307 -18.96 33.43 11.48
CA GLU A 307 -18.48 32.05 11.59
C GLU A 307 -16.99 31.97 11.91
N GLY A 308 -16.20 32.98 11.52
CA GLY A 308 -14.77 33.04 11.78
C GLY A 308 -13.91 32.34 10.71
N GLU A 309 -14.20 32.57 9.42
CA GLU A 309 -13.40 32.01 8.31
C GLU A 309 -11.98 32.56 8.28
N LEU A 310 -10.99 31.66 8.18
CA LEU A 310 -9.60 32.02 7.96
C LEU A 310 -9.38 32.47 6.50
N CYS A 311 -8.94 33.71 6.35
CA CYS A 311 -8.51 34.25 5.06
C CYS A 311 -7.01 34.56 5.09
N LEU A 312 -6.31 34.26 4.01
CA LEU A 312 -4.84 34.35 3.92
C LEU A 312 -4.43 35.27 2.79
N LYS A 313 -3.27 35.93 2.97
CA LYS A 313 -2.61 36.68 1.91
C LYS A 313 -1.14 36.37 1.92
N GLY A 314 -0.60 36.01 0.74
CA GLY A 314 0.76 35.56 0.54
C GLY A 314 0.99 35.11 -0.89
N SER A 315 2.09 34.39 -1.12
CA SER A 315 2.37 33.76 -2.41
C SER A 315 1.84 32.31 -2.37
N PHE A 316 0.74 32.08 -3.08
CA PHE A 316 0.01 30.81 -3.11
C PHE A 316 -0.24 30.33 -4.55
N CYS A 317 -1.16 29.41 -4.77
CA CYS A 317 -1.52 28.92 -6.09
C CYS A 317 -2.05 30.06 -6.98
N LYS A 318 -1.88 29.92 -8.28
CA LYS A 318 -2.40 30.84 -9.30
C LYS A 318 -3.94 30.80 -9.39
N GLY A 319 -4.54 29.65 -9.04
CA GLY A 319 -5.96 29.37 -9.11
C GLY A 319 -6.24 27.97 -9.63
N TYR A 320 -7.45 27.76 -10.15
CA TYR A 320 -7.89 26.46 -10.67
C TYR A 320 -7.77 26.39 -12.20
N TRP A 321 -7.28 25.27 -12.70
CA TRP A 321 -7.11 25.01 -14.13
C TRP A 321 -8.47 25.03 -14.85
N LYS A 322 -8.59 25.93 -15.84
CA LYS A 322 -9.82 26.13 -16.65
C LYS A 322 -11.10 26.44 -15.84
N ASP A 323 -10.94 26.90 -14.59
CA ASP A 323 -12.08 27.28 -13.75
C ASP A 323 -11.89 28.70 -13.16
N PRO A 324 -12.12 29.75 -13.96
CA PRO A 324 -11.99 31.12 -13.51
C PRO A 324 -13.03 31.51 -12.45
N GLU A 325 -14.23 30.90 -12.48
CA GLU A 325 -15.28 31.19 -11.49
C GLU A 325 -14.89 30.67 -10.10
N LEU A 326 -14.34 29.46 -10.03
CA LEU A 326 -13.86 28.90 -8.78
C LEU A 326 -12.62 29.67 -8.28
N THR A 327 -11.75 30.11 -9.19
CA THR A 327 -10.59 30.94 -8.87
C THR A 327 -11.03 32.29 -8.28
N GLN A 328 -12.07 32.93 -8.83
CA GLN A 328 -12.63 34.18 -8.31
C GLN A 328 -13.26 34.00 -6.92
N LYS A 329 -13.85 32.84 -6.65
CA LYS A 329 -14.37 32.49 -5.31
C LYS A 329 -13.26 32.26 -4.31
N LEU A 330 -12.13 31.69 -4.75
CA LEU A 330 -10.94 31.47 -3.92
C LEU A 330 -10.31 32.81 -3.50
N TYR A 331 -10.16 33.75 -4.45
CA TYR A 331 -9.52 35.04 -4.23
C TYR A 331 -10.53 36.17 -4.25
N VAL A 332 -10.85 36.74 -3.09
CA VAL A 332 -11.74 37.90 -2.96
C VAL A 332 -10.95 39.08 -2.42
N ASN A 333 -10.88 40.16 -3.18
CA ASN A 333 -10.14 41.38 -2.80
C ASN A 333 -8.66 41.13 -2.42
N GLY A 334 -8.01 40.17 -3.11
CA GLY A 334 -6.61 39.82 -2.87
C GLY A 334 -6.38 38.91 -1.64
N TRP A 335 -7.44 38.42 -1.04
CA TRP A 335 -7.41 37.43 0.07
C TRP A 335 -7.89 36.07 -0.41
N MET A 336 -7.14 35.04 -0.07
CA MET A 336 -7.55 33.67 -0.30
C MET A 336 -8.49 33.22 0.82
N HIS A 337 -9.67 32.77 0.46
CA HIS A 337 -10.68 32.19 1.36
C HIS A 337 -10.42 30.70 1.51
N THR A 338 -10.09 30.25 2.73
CA THR A 338 -9.69 28.84 2.97
C THR A 338 -10.88 27.90 3.13
N GLY A 339 -12.04 28.41 3.49
CA GLY A 339 -13.19 27.64 3.93
C GLY A 339 -13.04 27.03 5.33
N ASP A 340 -11.89 27.18 5.99
CA ASP A 340 -11.65 26.70 7.34
C ASP A 340 -12.08 27.75 8.37
N ILE A 341 -12.85 27.29 9.38
CA ILE A 341 -13.31 28.12 10.48
C ILE A 341 -12.32 27.98 11.64
N VAL A 342 -11.83 29.10 12.12
CA VAL A 342 -10.82 29.16 13.17
C VAL A 342 -11.22 30.14 14.28
N SER A 343 -10.51 30.09 15.41
CA SER A 343 -10.50 31.14 16.42
C SER A 343 -9.06 31.47 16.77
N GLN A 344 -8.82 32.70 17.19
CA GLN A 344 -7.54 33.09 17.78
C GLN A 344 -7.66 33.02 19.31
N GLY A 345 -6.74 32.33 19.94
CA GLY A 345 -6.67 32.23 21.40
C GLY A 345 -6.07 33.50 22.02
N THR A 346 -6.16 33.62 23.35
CA THR A 346 -5.51 34.69 24.12
C THR A 346 -3.99 34.62 24.06
N ASP A 347 -3.43 33.48 23.68
CA ASP A 347 -2.02 33.23 23.40
C ASP A 347 -1.59 33.70 22.01
N GLY A 348 -2.51 34.23 21.20
CA GLY A 348 -2.26 34.67 19.84
C GLY A 348 -2.23 33.56 18.80
N LEU A 349 -2.38 32.30 19.20
CA LEU A 349 -2.36 31.14 18.31
C LEU A 349 -3.71 30.92 17.62
N LEU A 350 -3.67 30.34 16.42
CA LEU A 350 -4.86 29.94 15.68
C LEU A 350 -5.30 28.53 16.09
N TYR A 351 -6.59 28.35 16.26
CA TYR A 351 -7.23 27.08 16.63
C TYR A 351 -8.28 26.70 15.60
N TYR A 352 -8.15 25.49 15.03
CA TYR A 352 -9.13 24.96 14.07
C TYR A 352 -10.43 24.58 14.77
N LYS A 353 -11.57 24.95 14.20
CA LYS A 353 -12.90 24.55 14.67
C LYS A 353 -13.54 23.52 13.75
N ASN A 354 -13.86 23.94 12.53
CA ASN A 354 -14.50 23.08 11.52
C ASN A 354 -14.25 23.67 10.10
N ARG A 355 -14.93 23.09 9.10
CA ARG A 355 -15.00 23.67 7.76
C ARG A 355 -16.38 24.22 7.46
N ARG A 356 -16.40 25.26 6.62
CA ARG A 356 -17.63 25.89 6.10
C ARG A 356 -18.32 25.01 5.06
N ASP A 357 -17.54 24.30 4.26
CA ASP A 357 -18.00 23.35 3.26
C ASP A 357 -18.09 21.91 3.81
N TRP A 358 -18.65 20.98 3.04
CA TRP A 358 -18.78 19.57 3.42
C TRP A 358 -17.52 18.74 3.11
N MET A 359 -16.45 19.36 2.69
CA MET A 359 -15.19 18.68 2.42
C MET A 359 -14.69 17.94 3.65
N VAL A 360 -14.22 16.71 3.45
CA VAL A 360 -13.77 15.80 4.49
C VAL A 360 -12.29 15.47 4.27
N LYS A 361 -11.54 15.28 5.32
CA LYS A 361 -10.19 14.70 5.25
C LYS A 361 -10.24 13.27 5.77
N VAL A 362 -10.00 12.32 4.86
CA VAL A 362 -9.93 10.88 5.17
C VAL A 362 -8.48 10.44 5.09
N ASN A 363 -7.91 9.99 6.20
CA ASN A 363 -6.49 9.62 6.29
C ASN A 363 -5.54 10.70 5.70
N GLY A 364 -5.79 11.99 6.03
CA GLY A 364 -5.04 13.14 5.54
C GLY A 364 -5.36 13.57 4.10
N GLN A 365 -6.17 12.82 3.38
CA GLN A 365 -6.50 13.07 1.98
C GLN A 365 -7.81 13.86 1.88
N ARG A 366 -7.78 14.93 1.09
CA ARG A 366 -8.96 15.75 0.81
C ARG A 366 -9.96 14.99 -0.04
N VAL A 367 -11.19 14.88 0.44
CA VAL A 367 -12.32 14.28 -0.27
C VAL A 367 -13.48 15.25 -0.30
N GLU A 368 -13.94 15.56 -1.51
CA GLU A 368 -15.18 16.30 -1.74
C GLU A 368 -16.33 15.29 -1.83
N PRO A 369 -17.31 15.30 -0.91
CA PRO A 369 -18.44 14.37 -0.96
C PRO A 369 -19.17 14.36 -2.29
N GLY A 370 -19.26 15.51 -2.97
CA GLY A 370 -19.89 15.63 -4.29
C GLY A 370 -19.27 14.77 -5.38
N GLU A 371 -17.94 14.53 -5.33
CA GLU A 371 -17.27 13.63 -6.27
C GLU A 371 -17.67 12.17 -6.02
N VAL A 372 -17.76 11.77 -4.76
CA VAL A 372 -18.20 10.43 -4.37
C VAL A 372 -19.67 10.23 -4.73
N GLU A 373 -20.51 11.25 -4.48
CA GLU A 373 -21.93 11.25 -4.87
C GLU A 373 -22.08 11.09 -6.39
N ALA A 374 -21.31 11.83 -7.18
CA ALA A 374 -21.35 11.72 -8.62
C ALA A 374 -20.90 10.34 -9.14
N ALA A 375 -19.92 9.71 -8.46
CA ALA A 375 -19.51 8.35 -8.79
C ALA A 375 -20.59 7.33 -8.44
N ILE A 376 -21.24 7.44 -7.27
CA ILE A 376 -22.30 6.54 -6.82
C ILE A 376 -23.54 6.66 -7.73
N ARG A 377 -23.93 7.88 -8.16
CA ARG A 377 -25.08 8.09 -9.08
C ARG A 377 -24.90 7.46 -10.46
N LYS A 378 -23.70 7.07 -10.85
CA LYS A 378 -23.46 6.31 -12.08
C LYS A 378 -23.89 4.83 -11.97
N LEU A 379 -24.19 4.34 -10.77
CA LEU A 379 -24.76 3.01 -10.56
C LEU A 379 -26.26 3.05 -10.90
N PRO A 380 -26.73 2.28 -11.91
CA PRO A 380 -28.09 2.43 -12.44
C PRO A 380 -29.22 2.23 -11.43
N GLU A 381 -28.96 1.44 -10.39
CA GLU A 381 -29.93 1.14 -9.33
C GLU A 381 -30.08 2.27 -8.32
N VAL A 382 -29.18 3.27 -8.31
CA VAL A 382 -29.21 4.40 -7.37
C VAL A 382 -29.95 5.57 -8.00
N GLU A 383 -31.09 5.94 -7.41
CA GLU A 383 -31.88 7.09 -7.84
C GLU A 383 -31.24 8.42 -7.41
N ASP A 384 -30.76 8.49 -6.17
CA ASP A 384 -30.00 9.63 -5.66
C ASP A 384 -29.12 9.22 -4.46
N THR A 385 -28.10 10.03 -4.15
CA THR A 385 -27.21 9.78 -3.03
C THR A 385 -26.65 11.07 -2.43
N ILE A 386 -26.39 11.01 -1.13
CA ILE A 386 -25.73 12.05 -0.34
C ILE A 386 -24.60 11.40 0.43
N VAL A 387 -23.43 12.02 0.38
CA VAL A 387 -22.25 11.56 1.15
C VAL A 387 -21.94 12.59 2.23
N LYS A 388 -21.72 12.11 3.46
CA LYS A 388 -21.38 12.94 4.61
C LYS A 388 -20.23 12.32 5.38
N GLY A 389 -19.30 13.15 5.85
CA GLY A 389 -18.23 12.76 6.76
C GLY A 389 -18.69 12.66 8.21
N PHE A 390 -18.19 11.67 8.92
CA PHE A 390 -18.40 11.48 10.34
C PHE A 390 -17.06 11.26 11.03
N ASP A 391 -16.93 11.78 12.25
CA ASP A 391 -15.76 11.55 13.10
C ASP A 391 -15.77 10.09 13.60
N ASN A 392 -14.64 9.43 13.50
CA ASN A 392 -14.48 8.06 14.00
C ASN A 392 -14.15 7.99 15.50
N GLY A 393 -14.14 9.13 16.20
CA GLY A 393 -13.80 9.24 17.62
C GLY A 393 -12.30 9.13 17.93
N LYS A 394 -11.45 8.97 16.90
CA LYS A 394 -9.99 8.80 17.02
C LYS A 394 -9.20 9.89 16.27
N GLY A 395 -9.87 11.00 15.91
CA GLY A 395 -9.25 12.15 15.24
C GLY A 395 -9.22 12.10 13.71
N SER A 396 -9.74 11.03 13.09
CA SER A 396 -9.94 10.93 11.65
C SER A 396 -11.42 10.89 11.30
N GLN A 397 -11.75 11.06 10.03
CA GLN A 397 -13.11 11.03 9.52
C GLN A 397 -13.30 9.87 8.54
N TYR A 398 -14.52 9.34 8.48
CA TYR A 398 -14.94 8.39 7.45
C TYR A 398 -16.17 8.92 6.70
N LEU A 399 -16.36 8.45 5.48
CA LEU A 399 -17.52 8.81 4.66
C LEU A 399 -18.65 7.82 4.88
N CYS A 400 -19.88 8.33 4.95
CA CYS A 400 -21.10 7.54 4.88
C CYS A 400 -21.91 8.00 3.67
N ALA A 401 -22.32 7.06 2.82
CA ALA A 401 -23.23 7.30 1.71
C ALA A 401 -24.67 6.95 2.12
N PHE A 402 -25.54 7.92 2.06
CA PHE A 402 -26.98 7.75 2.16
C PHE A 402 -27.54 7.70 0.75
N TYR A 403 -28.30 6.66 0.38
CA TYR A 403 -28.76 6.48 -0.98
C TYR A 403 -30.23 6.07 -1.07
N ILE A 404 -30.88 6.44 -2.16
CA ILE A 404 -32.22 6.03 -2.53
C ILE A 404 -32.12 5.02 -3.66
N ALA A 405 -32.73 3.86 -3.47
CA ALA A 405 -32.80 2.79 -4.49
C ALA A 405 -33.99 1.88 -4.21
N GLY A 406 -34.51 1.23 -5.25
CA GLY A 406 -35.64 0.29 -5.15
C GLY A 406 -35.33 -0.97 -4.32
N ARG A 407 -34.05 -1.30 -4.13
CA ARG A 407 -33.57 -2.42 -3.30
C ARG A 407 -32.38 -2.01 -2.42
N GLU A 408 -32.06 -2.81 -1.46
CA GLU A 408 -30.76 -2.70 -0.79
C GLU A 408 -29.66 -3.16 -1.75
N ILE A 409 -28.57 -2.37 -1.86
CA ILE A 409 -27.44 -2.65 -2.74
C ILE A 409 -26.31 -3.16 -1.84
N ASP A 410 -25.72 -4.28 -2.23
CA ASP A 410 -24.61 -4.89 -1.48
C ASP A 410 -23.37 -4.00 -1.51
N ARG A 411 -22.61 -4.02 -0.43
CA ARG A 411 -21.38 -3.22 -0.30
C ARG A 411 -20.32 -3.61 -1.34
N ASP A 412 -20.21 -4.88 -1.66
CA ASP A 412 -19.25 -5.35 -2.67
C ASP A 412 -19.67 -4.89 -4.08
N GLU A 413 -20.98 -4.70 -4.35
CA GLU A 413 -21.52 -4.12 -5.58
C GLU A 413 -21.13 -2.63 -5.69
N PHE A 414 -21.31 -1.85 -4.63
CA PHE A 414 -20.81 -0.47 -4.57
C PHE A 414 -19.29 -0.42 -4.79
N ARG A 415 -18.55 -1.29 -4.11
CA ARG A 415 -17.09 -1.34 -4.19
C ARG A 415 -16.62 -1.66 -5.61
N ALA A 416 -17.18 -2.70 -6.25
CA ALA A 416 -16.82 -3.07 -7.61
C ALA A 416 -17.11 -1.96 -8.64
N HIS A 417 -18.17 -1.15 -8.38
CA HIS A 417 -18.50 0.00 -9.19
C HIS A 417 -17.51 1.15 -8.95
N LEU A 418 -17.26 1.51 -7.71
CA LEU A 418 -16.42 2.65 -7.33
C LEU A 418 -14.92 2.42 -7.59
N ASP A 419 -14.42 1.19 -7.47
CA ASP A 419 -13.02 0.84 -7.78
C ASP A 419 -12.62 1.24 -9.21
N ARG A 420 -13.57 1.39 -10.12
CA ARG A 420 -13.34 1.84 -11.51
C ARG A 420 -13.32 3.36 -11.69
N LEU A 421 -13.91 4.11 -10.77
CA LEU A 421 -14.21 5.54 -10.93
C LEU A 421 -13.35 6.44 -10.03
N ILE A 422 -13.17 6.04 -8.78
CA ILE A 422 -12.51 6.86 -7.76
C ILE A 422 -11.51 6.04 -6.94
N PRO A 423 -10.46 6.68 -6.40
CA PRO A 423 -9.50 6.02 -5.52
C PRO A 423 -10.16 5.45 -4.25
N ARG A 424 -9.60 4.37 -3.71
CA ARG A 424 -10.16 3.67 -2.54
C ARG A 424 -10.31 4.51 -1.29
N TYR A 425 -9.42 5.48 -1.05
CA TYR A 425 -9.56 6.36 0.11
C TYR A 425 -10.82 7.24 0.07
N MET A 426 -11.43 7.39 -1.11
CA MET A 426 -12.70 8.12 -1.30
C MET A 426 -13.94 7.22 -1.12
N HIS A 427 -13.77 5.92 -0.97
CA HIS A 427 -14.90 5.00 -0.81
C HIS A 427 -15.58 5.19 0.55
N PRO A 428 -16.93 5.26 0.58
CA PRO A 428 -17.66 5.30 1.84
C PRO A 428 -17.37 4.07 2.71
N GLY A 429 -17.14 4.32 4.00
CA GLY A 429 -17.01 3.27 5.02
C GLY A 429 -18.36 2.65 5.38
N ALA A 430 -19.46 3.36 5.13
CA ALA A 430 -20.82 2.90 5.41
C ALA A 430 -21.79 3.33 4.31
N TYR A 431 -22.83 2.53 4.08
CA TYR A 431 -23.90 2.77 3.13
C TYR A 431 -25.25 2.62 3.84
N VAL A 432 -26.14 3.60 3.69
CA VAL A 432 -27.44 3.63 4.35
C VAL A 432 -28.53 3.87 3.30
N ARG A 433 -29.37 2.86 3.07
CA ARG A 433 -30.53 3.02 2.20
C ARG A 433 -31.59 3.86 2.92
N MET A 434 -32.17 4.81 2.19
CA MET A 434 -33.26 5.66 2.65
C MET A 434 -34.41 5.62 1.64
N ASP A 435 -35.64 5.80 2.09
CA ASP A 435 -36.80 5.92 1.19
C ASP A 435 -36.92 7.36 0.65
N SER A 436 -36.44 8.35 1.42
CA SER A 436 -36.34 9.75 0.99
C SER A 436 -35.34 10.51 1.86
N PHE A 437 -34.78 11.59 1.32
CA PHE A 437 -33.90 12.47 2.09
C PHE A 437 -34.71 13.49 2.92
N PRO A 438 -34.23 13.82 4.13
CA PRO A 438 -34.82 14.86 4.94
C PRO A 438 -34.65 16.23 4.26
N LEU A 439 -35.72 17.03 4.22
CA LEU A 439 -35.70 18.36 3.62
C LEU A 439 -35.75 19.44 4.71
N ASN A 440 -35.10 20.57 4.47
CA ASN A 440 -35.26 21.77 5.28
C ASN A 440 -36.55 22.55 4.91
N ALA A 441 -36.83 23.63 5.64
CA ALA A 441 -37.99 24.47 5.40
C ALA A 441 -38.10 25.05 3.98
N ASN A 442 -36.99 25.09 3.24
CA ASN A 442 -36.91 25.61 1.87
C ASN A 442 -36.98 24.48 0.82
N GLY A 443 -37.31 23.27 1.21
CA GLY A 443 -37.40 22.12 0.29
C GLY A 443 -36.04 21.57 -0.20
N LYS A 444 -34.92 22.03 0.37
CA LYS A 444 -33.59 21.50 0.07
C LYS A 444 -33.20 20.41 1.05
N VAL A 445 -32.38 19.46 0.62
CA VAL A 445 -31.89 18.38 1.46
C VAL A 445 -31.15 18.94 2.69
N ASN A 446 -31.56 18.48 3.87
CA ASN A 446 -30.95 18.85 5.14
C ASN A 446 -29.90 17.82 5.56
N ARG A 447 -28.65 18.02 5.11
CA ARG A 447 -27.52 17.14 5.47
C ARG A 447 -27.20 17.13 6.96
N LEU A 448 -27.60 18.17 7.72
CA LEU A 448 -27.28 18.28 9.15
C LEU A 448 -27.98 17.20 9.98
N VAL A 449 -29.19 16.83 9.61
CA VAL A 449 -29.97 15.83 10.34
C VAL A 449 -29.63 14.38 9.98
N LEU A 450 -28.81 14.18 8.95
CA LEU A 450 -28.27 12.85 8.65
C LEU A 450 -27.27 12.48 9.75
N SER A 451 -27.60 11.49 10.56
CA SER A 451 -26.76 10.96 11.63
C SER A 451 -25.86 9.84 11.12
N ALA A 452 -24.72 9.63 11.79
CA ALA A 452 -23.94 8.42 11.57
C ALA A 452 -24.88 7.21 11.70
N PRO A 453 -24.79 6.21 10.79
CA PRO A 453 -25.57 5.01 10.94
C PRO A 453 -25.29 4.47 12.35
N GLU A 454 -26.35 4.17 13.07
CA GLU A 454 -26.21 3.35 14.27
C GLU A 454 -25.45 2.09 13.81
N ARG A 455 -24.33 1.79 14.47
CA ARG A 455 -23.63 0.52 14.21
C ARG A 455 -24.72 -0.54 14.35
N LYS A 456 -25.12 -1.14 13.21
CA LYS A 456 -26.04 -2.28 13.26
C LYS A 456 -25.30 -3.35 14.04
N THR A 457 -25.54 -3.39 15.31
CA THR A 457 -25.30 -4.57 16.12
C THR A 457 -26.17 -5.63 15.49
N GLY A 458 -25.52 -6.47 14.68
CA GLY A 458 -26.23 -7.52 13.97
C GLY A 458 -26.98 -8.36 14.97
N THR A 459 -28.27 -8.57 14.78
CA THR A 459 -29.05 -9.63 15.39
C THR A 459 -28.57 -10.99 14.88
N VAL A 460 -27.26 -11.22 14.91
CA VAL A 460 -26.64 -12.50 14.64
C VAL A 460 -26.41 -13.13 16.00
N LEU A 461 -26.92 -14.32 16.17
CA LEU A 461 -26.59 -15.21 17.28
C LEU A 461 -25.07 -15.22 17.42
N TYR A 462 -24.55 -14.57 18.46
CA TYR A 462 -23.12 -14.48 18.76
C TYR A 462 -22.53 -15.88 18.81
N GLU A 463 -21.88 -16.33 17.74
CA GLU A 463 -21.13 -17.57 17.80
C GLU A 463 -19.96 -17.37 18.74
N LYS A 464 -19.90 -18.21 19.77
CA LYS A 464 -18.80 -18.20 20.74
C LYS A 464 -17.51 -18.66 20.07
N PRO A 465 -16.35 -18.15 20.52
CA PRO A 465 -15.07 -18.66 20.06
C PRO A 465 -14.96 -20.17 20.33
N LYS A 466 -14.51 -20.92 19.32
CA LYS A 466 -14.30 -22.39 19.39
C LYS A 466 -12.86 -22.75 19.75
N THR A 467 -11.93 -21.80 19.56
CA THR A 467 -10.50 -21.98 19.85
C THR A 467 -10.01 -20.85 20.77
N GLU A 468 -8.94 -21.09 21.50
CA GLU A 468 -8.27 -20.07 22.33
C GLU A 468 -7.84 -18.86 21.49
N ARG A 469 -7.38 -19.11 20.26
CA ARG A 469 -6.97 -18.09 19.30
C ARG A 469 -8.14 -17.22 18.84
N GLU A 470 -9.31 -17.82 18.54
CA GLU A 470 -10.55 -17.06 18.27
C GLU A 470 -10.92 -16.20 19.49
N ALA A 471 -10.77 -16.70 20.71
CA ALA A 471 -11.09 -15.97 21.93
C ALA A 471 -10.17 -14.77 22.11
N VAL A 472 -8.86 -14.94 21.94
CA VAL A 472 -7.88 -13.86 22.04
C VAL A 472 -8.11 -12.81 20.97
N LEU A 473 -8.30 -13.20 19.70
CA LEU A 473 -8.57 -12.26 18.61
C LEU A 473 -9.90 -11.53 18.81
N LEU A 474 -10.94 -12.19 19.32
CA LEU A 474 -12.22 -11.57 19.61
C LEU A 474 -12.10 -10.50 20.70
N ASP A 475 -11.34 -10.78 21.77
CA ASP A 475 -11.07 -9.81 22.83
C ASP A 475 -10.31 -8.59 22.29
N ILE A 476 -9.30 -8.81 21.45
CA ILE A 476 -8.55 -7.74 20.78
C ILE A 476 -9.49 -6.91 19.89
N VAL A 477 -10.35 -7.55 19.09
CA VAL A 477 -11.32 -6.84 18.24
C VAL A 477 -12.27 -5.99 19.08
N ARG A 478 -12.83 -6.53 20.14
CA ARG A 478 -13.72 -5.79 21.06
C ARG A 478 -13.04 -4.57 21.64
N ARG A 479 -11.80 -4.73 22.08
CA ARG A 479 -10.98 -3.63 22.61
C ARG A 479 -10.70 -2.57 21.56
N VAL A 480 -10.33 -2.95 20.35
CA VAL A 480 -10.03 -2.04 19.23
C VAL A 480 -11.29 -1.31 18.75
N MET A 481 -12.40 -2.04 18.65
CA MET A 481 -13.68 -1.51 18.17
C MET A 481 -14.43 -0.74 19.26
N GLY A 482 -14.07 -0.90 20.54
CA GLY A 482 -14.72 -0.27 21.69
C GLY A 482 -16.17 -0.77 21.90
N THR A 483 -16.43 -2.05 21.60
CA THR A 483 -17.76 -2.67 21.74
C THR A 483 -17.64 -4.16 22.08
N ASP A 484 -18.45 -4.62 23.04
CA ASP A 484 -18.55 -6.05 23.38
C ASP A 484 -19.50 -6.82 22.43
N GLU A 485 -20.24 -6.10 21.60
CA GLU A 485 -21.24 -6.65 20.68
C GLU A 485 -20.60 -7.08 19.34
N VAL A 486 -19.60 -7.95 19.39
CA VAL A 486 -18.93 -8.55 18.25
C VAL A 486 -18.83 -10.05 18.47
N GLY A 487 -19.24 -10.82 17.46
CA GLY A 487 -19.05 -12.27 17.39
C GLY A 487 -17.90 -12.68 16.48
N VAL A 488 -17.53 -13.96 16.53
CA VAL A 488 -16.40 -14.48 15.72
C VAL A 488 -16.69 -14.55 14.22
N THR A 489 -17.95 -14.47 13.81
CA THR A 489 -18.39 -14.54 12.41
C THR A 489 -18.81 -13.19 11.84
N ASP A 490 -18.77 -12.14 12.64
CA ASP A 490 -19.15 -10.82 12.18
C ASP A 490 -18.09 -10.23 11.25
N ASN A 491 -18.55 -9.58 10.17
CA ASN A 491 -17.68 -8.90 9.26
C ASN A 491 -17.15 -7.60 9.89
N LEU A 492 -15.90 -7.60 10.27
CA LEU A 492 -15.25 -6.50 11.00
C LEU A 492 -15.27 -5.18 10.21
N MET A 493 -15.23 -5.26 8.88
CA MET A 493 -15.28 -4.07 8.03
C MET A 493 -16.68 -3.46 8.03
N ASP A 494 -17.75 -4.28 8.06
CA ASP A 494 -19.14 -3.82 8.14
C ASP A 494 -19.45 -3.24 9.52
N MET A 495 -18.75 -3.71 10.54
CA MET A 495 -18.82 -3.17 11.89
C MET A 495 -18.04 -1.85 12.06
N GLY A 496 -17.40 -1.34 11.02
CA GLY A 496 -16.69 -0.07 11.01
C GLY A 496 -15.21 -0.14 11.36
N MET A 497 -14.57 -1.33 11.21
CA MET A 497 -13.12 -1.42 11.28
C MET A 497 -12.50 -0.68 10.10
N ASP A 498 -11.72 0.32 10.37
CA ASP A 498 -10.96 1.09 9.39
C ASP A 498 -9.48 0.65 9.36
N SER A 499 -8.70 1.25 8.46
CA SER A 499 -7.27 0.93 8.32
C SER A 499 -6.47 1.18 9.60
N ILE A 500 -6.88 2.14 10.42
CA ILE A 500 -6.22 2.48 11.69
C ILE A 500 -6.53 1.42 12.74
N SER A 501 -7.80 1.06 12.87
CA SER A 501 -8.27 -0.03 13.74
C SER A 501 -7.66 -1.37 13.33
N ALA A 502 -7.51 -1.60 12.02
CA ALA A 502 -6.84 -2.79 11.50
C ALA A 502 -5.37 -2.89 11.93
N VAL A 503 -4.62 -1.79 11.84
CA VAL A 503 -3.22 -1.75 12.30
C VAL A 503 -3.15 -1.94 13.83
N GLU A 504 -4.08 -1.36 14.59
CA GLU A 504 -4.15 -1.56 16.05
C GLU A 504 -4.41 -3.02 16.41
N MET A 505 -5.33 -3.67 15.73
CA MET A 505 -5.61 -5.08 15.90
C MET A 505 -4.38 -5.93 15.62
N VAL A 506 -3.64 -5.64 14.53
CA VAL A 506 -2.40 -6.35 14.18
C VAL A 506 -1.35 -6.22 15.29
N ASN A 507 -1.15 -5.02 15.82
CA ASN A 507 -0.17 -4.79 16.89
C ASN A 507 -0.53 -5.52 18.19
N LEU A 508 -1.80 -5.47 18.59
CA LEU A 508 -2.28 -6.18 19.79
C LEU A 508 -2.24 -7.70 19.59
N ALA A 509 -2.53 -8.18 18.38
CA ALA A 509 -2.40 -9.59 18.05
C ALA A 509 -0.93 -10.04 18.12
N ASP A 510 0.00 -9.23 17.63
CA ASP A 510 1.45 -9.49 17.72
C ASP A 510 1.94 -9.55 19.19
N GLU A 511 1.45 -8.65 20.04
CA GLU A 511 1.73 -8.66 21.49
C GLU A 511 1.19 -9.93 22.18
N ALA A 512 0.07 -10.44 21.67
CA ALA A 512 -0.51 -11.71 22.13
C ALA A 512 0.13 -12.95 21.46
N GLY A 513 1.19 -12.78 20.66
CA GLY A 513 1.88 -13.87 19.95
C GLY A 513 1.15 -14.33 18.67
N ILE A 514 0.15 -13.59 18.21
CA ILE A 514 -0.63 -13.91 17.01
C ILE A 514 -0.18 -13.00 15.86
N LYS A 515 0.52 -13.57 14.88
CA LYS A 515 0.97 -12.83 13.69
C LYS A 515 -0.18 -12.73 12.66
N ILE A 516 -0.63 -11.52 12.37
CA ILE A 516 -1.57 -11.16 11.29
C ILE A 516 -1.11 -9.87 10.61
N ARG A 517 -1.52 -9.67 9.36
CA ARG A 517 -1.23 -8.43 8.60
C ARG A 517 -2.48 -7.58 8.44
N ALA A 518 -2.31 -6.27 8.37
CA ALA A 518 -3.41 -5.36 8.08
C ALA A 518 -4.07 -5.64 6.72
N SER A 519 -3.30 -6.12 5.72
CA SER A 519 -3.82 -6.54 4.42
C SER A 519 -4.72 -7.78 4.49
N GLU A 520 -4.46 -8.70 5.43
CA GLU A 520 -5.29 -9.89 5.64
C GLU A 520 -6.66 -9.51 6.21
N LEU A 521 -6.73 -8.51 7.07
CA LEU A 521 -8.01 -8.00 7.60
C LEU A 521 -8.97 -7.48 6.51
N LEU A 522 -8.43 -6.97 5.41
CA LEU A 522 -9.23 -6.51 4.28
C LEU A 522 -9.88 -7.66 3.50
N VAL A 523 -9.33 -8.85 3.63
CA VAL A 523 -9.73 -10.06 2.91
C VAL A 523 -10.47 -11.02 3.83
N LEU A 524 -9.90 -11.29 5.01
CA LEU A 524 -10.42 -12.17 6.05
C LEU A 524 -11.27 -11.32 7.01
N LYS A 525 -12.48 -11.10 6.63
CA LYS A 525 -13.37 -10.11 7.22
C LYS A 525 -13.88 -10.49 8.63
N THR A 526 -13.63 -11.73 9.10
CA THR A 526 -14.16 -12.21 10.38
C THR A 526 -13.05 -12.67 11.34
N VAL A 527 -13.31 -12.63 12.64
CA VAL A 527 -12.38 -13.18 13.65
C VAL A 527 -12.07 -14.65 13.39
N ARG A 528 -13.08 -15.42 12.97
CA ARG A 528 -12.92 -16.84 12.64
C ARG A 528 -11.94 -17.06 11.49
N ASP A 529 -12.07 -16.29 10.41
CA ASP A 529 -11.19 -16.42 9.27
C ASP A 529 -9.77 -15.94 9.63
N LEU A 530 -9.66 -14.83 10.36
CA LEU A 530 -8.38 -14.35 10.89
C LEU A 530 -7.70 -15.34 11.84
N SER A 531 -8.47 -16.04 12.66
CA SER A 531 -7.90 -17.05 13.54
C SER A 531 -7.26 -18.21 12.79
N LYS A 532 -7.72 -18.50 11.59
CA LYS A 532 -7.19 -19.54 10.72
C LYS A 532 -6.04 -19.04 9.85
N SER A 533 -5.98 -17.73 9.56
CA SER A 533 -5.18 -17.16 8.49
C SER A 533 -3.68 -17.21 8.70
N ALA A 534 -3.21 -16.68 9.78
CA ALA A 534 -1.78 -16.40 9.90
C ALA A 534 -0.91 -17.61 10.32
N MET A 535 -1.49 -18.67 10.88
CA MET A 535 -0.75 -19.89 11.18
C MET A 535 -0.93 -21.00 10.14
N SER A 536 -1.85 -20.83 9.19
CA SER A 536 -2.15 -21.90 8.24
C SER A 536 -1.35 -21.83 6.96
N LEU A 537 -0.79 -20.68 6.58
CA LEU A 537 -0.03 -20.58 5.33
C LEU A 537 1.46 -20.89 5.49
N VAL A 538 2.09 -20.42 6.57
CA VAL A 538 3.50 -20.74 6.88
C VAL A 538 3.64 -20.90 8.38
N TYR A 539 4.08 -22.06 8.84
CA TYR A 539 4.25 -22.36 10.27
C TYR A 539 5.34 -23.40 10.52
N TRP A 540 5.89 -23.42 11.74
CA TRP A 540 6.82 -24.46 12.16
C TRP A 540 6.07 -25.74 12.49
N HIS A 541 6.44 -26.86 11.85
CA HIS A 541 5.86 -28.19 12.13
C HIS A 541 6.07 -28.63 13.59
N SER A 542 7.21 -28.25 14.16
CA SER A 542 7.54 -28.42 15.57
C SER A 542 8.12 -27.11 16.10
N SER A 543 8.34 -27.01 17.41
CA SER A 543 9.01 -25.85 17.98
C SER A 543 10.34 -25.59 17.27
N TYR A 544 10.53 -24.39 16.74
CA TYR A 544 11.79 -23.96 16.14
C TYR A 544 12.92 -24.03 17.18
N THR A 545 13.91 -24.89 16.93
CA THR A 545 15.00 -25.10 17.88
C THR A 545 16.10 -24.03 17.75
N GLY A 546 16.28 -23.47 16.57
CA GLY A 546 17.38 -22.57 16.26
C GLY A 546 18.75 -23.26 16.17
N GLU A 547 18.80 -24.57 16.24
CA GLU A 547 20.05 -25.36 16.21
C GLU A 547 20.20 -26.19 14.91
N LYS A 548 19.08 -26.70 14.37
CA LYS A 548 19.04 -27.53 13.16
C LYS A 548 18.99 -26.67 11.88
N PRO A 549 19.48 -27.19 10.72
CA PRO A 549 19.21 -26.60 9.43
C PRO A 549 17.70 -26.56 9.13
N ILE A 550 17.24 -25.62 8.32
CA ILE A 550 15.84 -25.44 8.02
C ILE A 550 15.49 -26.15 6.71
N LEU A 551 14.41 -26.92 6.71
CA LEU A 551 13.77 -27.48 5.53
C LEU A 551 12.42 -26.79 5.33
N VAL A 552 12.24 -26.09 4.21
CA VAL A 552 10.98 -25.46 3.84
C VAL A 552 10.18 -26.44 3.00
N LEU A 553 9.04 -26.89 3.51
CA LEU A 553 8.16 -27.88 2.88
C LEU A 553 6.89 -27.22 2.36
N SER A 554 6.72 -27.23 1.04
CA SER A 554 5.52 -26.73 0.37
C SER A 554 4.56 -27.87 0.08
N CYS A 555 3.34 -27.75 0.58
CA CYS A 555 2.27 -28.71 0.31
C CYS A 555 1.69 -28.50 -1.08
N GLY A 556 1.18 -29.55 -1.69
CA GLY A 556 0.44 -29.50 -2.95
C GLY A 556 -0.96 -28.88 -2.76
N ILE A 557 -1.92 -29.36 -3.53
CA ILE A 557 -3.33 -28.96 -3.41
C ILE A 557 -3.99 -29.54 -2.15
N ILE A 558 -3.41 -30.57 -1.58
CA ILE A 558 -3.93 -31.33 -0.43
C ILE A 558 -3.15 -30.93 0.82
N GLY A 559 -3.87 -30.66 1.90
CA GLY A 559 -3.34 -30.04 3.12
C GLY A 559 -2.30 -30.86 3.89
N THR A 560 -1.66 -30.21 4.84
CA THR A 560 -0.51 -30.70 5.62
C THR A 560 -0.81 -31.88 6.52
N GLU A 561 -2.07 -32.10 6.95
CA GLU A 561 -2.43 -33.24 7.83
C GLU A 561 -1.94 -34.60 7.30
N GLN A 562 -1.86 -34.74 5.97
CA GLN A 562 -1.40 -36.00 5.36
C GLN A 562 0.13 -36.10 5.29
N LEU A 563 0.82 -34.97 5.39
CA LEU A 563 2.29 -34.93 5.37
C LEU A 563 2.92 -34.99 6.76
N GLU A 564 2.16 -34.71 7.82
CA GLU A 564 2.69 -34.68 9.20
C GLU A 564 3.42 -35.99 9.59
N ASN A 565 2.85 -37.14 9.25
CA ASN A 565 3.50 -38.44 9.54
C ASN A 565 4.77 -38.67 8.71
N ARG A 566 4.85 -38.06 7.52
CA ARG A 566 5.96 -38.22 6.58
C ARG A 566 7.18 -37.37 6.92
N VAL A 567 6.95 -36.20 7.51
CA VAL A 567 8.04 -35.28 7.90
C VAL A 567 8.59 -35.62 9.29
N LYS A 568 7.97 -36.50 10.05
CA LYS A 568 8.40 -36.85 11.41
C LYS A 568 9.87 -37.34 11.45
N SER A 569 10.28 -38.20 10.55
CA SER A 569 11.68 -38.64 10.44
C SER A 569 12.65 -37.54 10.01
N LEU A 570 12.20 -36.59 9.18
CA LEU A 570 13.02 -35.45 8.80
C LEU A 570 13.14 -34.42 9.92
N SER A 571 12.14 -34.30 10.80
CA SER A 571 12.15 -33.39 11.94
C SER A 571 13.22 -33.73 13.00
N GLU A 572 13.73 -34.95 13.01
CA GLU A 572 14.87 -35.31 13.83
C GLU A 572 16.16 -34.60 13.42
N HIS A 573 16.30 -34.24 12.14
CA HIS A 573 17.49 -33.66 11.54
C HIS A 573 17.34 -32.19 11.14
N TYR A 574 16.11 -31.73 10.90
CA TYR A 574 15.80 -30.40 10.39
C TYR A 574 14.71 -29.70 11.21
N ASP A 575 14.80 -28.38 11.33
CA ASP A 575 13.66 -27.53 11.68
C ASP A 575 12.78 -27.41 10.43
N ILE A 576 11.54 -27.85 10.48
CA ILE A 576 10.68 -27.92 9.29
C ILE A 576 9.69 -26.77 9.33
N LEU A 577 9.78 -25.90 8.29
CA LEU A 577 8.83 -24.83 8.03
C LEU A 577 7.85 -25.30 6.97
N MET A 578 6.57 -25.36 7.33
CA MET A 578 5.48 -25.79 6.46
C MET A 578 4.93 -24.59 5.69
N VAL A 579 4.65 -24.80 4.40
CA VAL A 579 3.98 -23.83 3.51
C VAL A 579 2.71 -24.48 2.98
N GLU A 580 1.56 -24.03 3.50
CA GLU A 580 0.24 -24.55 3.14
C GLU A 580 -0.23 -24.07 1.77
N PRO A 581 -1.09 -24.83 1.07
CA PRO A 581 -1.70 -24.38 -0.18
C PRO A 581 -2.63 -23.20 0.07
N PHE A 582 -2.21 -22.04 -0.34
CA PHE A 582 -2.97 -20.78 -0.23
C PHE A 582 -4.40 -20.91 -0.81
N LEU A 583 -4.53 -21.65 -1.90
CA LEU A 583 -5.76 -21.76 -2.68
C LEU A 583 -6.79 -22.73 -2.08
N GLU A 584 -6.37 -23.68 -1.24
CA GLU A 584 -7.29 -24.56 -0.52
C GLU A 584 -8.08 -23.79 0.55
N HIS A 585 -7.40 -22.87 1.21
CA HIS A 585 -8.01 -22.08 2.30
C HIS A 585 -8.67 -20.80 1.80
N TYR A 586 -8.21 -20.25 0.63
CA TYR A 586 -8.60 -18.91 0.16
C TYR A 586 -8.81 -18.81 -1.35
N PRO A 587 -9.71 -19.60 -1.95
CA PRO A 587 -9.95 -19.56 -3.39
C PRO A 587 -10.41 -18.17 -3.90
N TYR A 588 -10.94 -17.32 -3.00
CA TYR A 588 -11.41 -15.96 -3.34
C TYR A 588 -10.30 -14.90 -3.34
N LEU A 589 -9.08 -15.22 -2.88
CA LEU A 589 -7.94 -14.30 -2.82
C LEU A 589 -7.21 -14.18 -4.15
N VAL A 590 -7.39 -15.14 -5.04
CA VAL A 590 -6.81 -15.10 -6.38
C VAL A 590 -7.68 -14.23 -7.26
N ARG A 591 -7.29 -12.98 -7.43
CA ARG A 591 -7.94 -12.06 -8.38
C ARG A 591 -7.66 -12.50 -9.82
N LYS A 592 -8.50 -12.03 -10.77
CA LYS A 592 -8.33 -12.35 -12.21
C LYS A 592 -7.00 -11.86 -12.81
N ASP A 593 -6.38 -10.90 -12.17
CA ASP A 593 -5.16 -10.19 -12.55
C ASP A 593 -3.92 -10.58 -11.73
N GLU A 594 -4.03 -11.54 -10.79
CA GLU A 594 -2.88 -12.04 -10.05
C GLU A 594 -2.05 -13.01 -10.89
N THR A 595 -0.73 -12.92 -10.73
CA THR A 595 0.23 -13.84 -11.33
C THR A 595 0.65 -14.92 -10.34
N PHE A 596 1.16 -16.04 -10.85
CA PHE A 596 1.74 -17.08 -10.00
C PHE A 596 2.90 -16.53 -9.14
N GLU A 597 3.71 -15.66 -9.72
CA GLU A 597 4.84 -15.01 -9.06
C GLU A 597 4.38 -14.12 -7.89
N SER A 598 3.26 -13.41 -8.01
CA SER A 598 2.71 -12.60 -6.90
C SER A 598 2.24 -13.47 -5.74
N VAL A 599 1.64 -14.62 -6.03
CA VAL A 599 1.21 -15.60 -5.02
C VAL A 599 2.42 -16.22 -4.31
N VAL A 600 3.44 -16.66 -5.06
CA VAL A 600 4.66 -17.20 -4.45
C VAL A 600 5.44 -16.12 -3.72
N GLY A 601 5.38 -14.87 -4.19
CA GLY A 601 5.93 -13.70 -3.51
C GLY A 601 5.38 -13.54 -2.09
N LEU A 602 4.08 -13.72 -1.92
CA LEU A 602 3.46 -13.71 -0.59
C LEU A 602 4.00 -14.83 0.32
N TYR A 603 4.14 -16.06 -0.20
CA TYR A 603 4.76 -17.15 0.57
C TYR A 603 6.20 -16.83 0.95
N TYR A 604 6.97 -16.25 0.02
CA TYR A 604 8.34 -15.86 0.29
C TYR A 604 8.41 -14.82 1.42
N GLU A 605 7.58 -13.81 1.39
CA GLU A 605 7.51 -12.79 2.44
C GLU A 605 7.10 -13.38 3.81
N LEU A 606 6.12 -14.30 3.83
CA LEU A 606 5.71 -15.01 5.06
C LEU A 606 6.84 -15.86 5.61
N MET A 607 7.55 -16.58 4.74
CA MET A 607 8.73 -17.38 5.10
C MET A 607 9.85 -16.49 5.67
N ASP A 608 10.16 -15.39 5.00
CA ASP A 608 11.22 -14.46 5.42
C ASP A 608 10.96 -13.87 6.81
N MET A 609 9.68 -13.58 7.13
CA MET A 609 9.29 -13.15 8.47
C MET A 609 9.43 -14.23 9.55
N MET A 610 9.25 -15.51 9.17
CA MET A 610 9.28 -16.64 10.11
C MET A 610 10.68 -17.19 10.33
N VAL A 611 11.58 -17.01 9.36
CA VAL A 611 12.96 -17.53 9.37
C VAL A 611 13.91 -16.44 9.83
N PRO A 612 14.48 -16.52 11.06
CA PRO A 612 15.35 -15.46 11.59
C PRO A 612 16.66 -15.28 10.79
N ASP A 613 17.14 -16.35 10.17
CA ASP A 613 18.34 -16.37 9.33
C ASP A 613 18.11 -17.30 8.13
N THR A 614 17.86 -16.72 6.97
CA THR A 614 17.66 -17.45 5.71
C THR A 614 18.91 -18.22 5.29
N GLY A 615 20.09 -17.86 5.80
CA GLY A 615 21.35 -18.60 5.65
C GLY A 615 21.26 -20.06 6.11
N ARG A 616 20.34 -20.38 7.01
CA ARG A 616 20.12 -21.72 7.58
C ARG A 616 19.18 -22.61 6.75
N ILE A 617 18.51 -22.08 5.71
CA ILE A 617 17.66 -22.91 4.84
C ILE A 617 18.55 -23.89 4.07
N ALA A 618 18.43 -25.17 4.36
CA ALA A 618 19.17 -26.24 3.70
C ALA A 618 18.58 -26.59 2.34
N ALA A 619 17.24 -26.65 2.27
CA ALA A 619 16.52 -26.97 1.04
C ALA A 619 15.06 -26.51 1.07
N PHE A 620 14.48 -26.42 -0.13
CA PHE A 620 13.05 -26.35 -0.38
C PHE A 620 12.57 -27.71 -0.88
N MET A 621 11.40 -28.15 -0.41
CA MET A 621 10.83 -29.45 -0.76
C MET A 621 9.34 -29.30 -1.06
N GLY A 622 8.85 -30.06 -2.04
CA GLY A 622 7.42 -30.09 -2.32
C GLY A 622 7.03 -31.21 -3.29
N PHE A 623 5.75 -31.52 -3.31
CA PHE A 623 5.17 -32.60 -4.11
C PHE A 623 4.07 -32.05 -5.00
N SER A 624 3.93 -32.58 -6.22
CA SER A 624 2.99 -32.07 -7.19
C SER A 624 3.10 -30.55 -7.34
N PHE A 625 2.03 -29.81 -7.23
CA PHE A 625 2.04 -28.34 -7.25
C PHE A 625 2.94 -27.72 -6.15
N GLY A 626 3.05 -28.35 -4.98
CA GLY A 626 3.98 -27.89 -3.93
C GLY A 626 5.43 -27.88 -4.36
N GLY A 627 5.86 -28.81 -5.23
CA GLY A 627 7.20 -28.79 -5.79
C GLY A 627 7.45 -27.62 -6.75
N THR A 628 6.41 -27.16 -7.45
CA THR A 628 6.47 -25.94 -8.26
C THR A 628 6.68 -24.70 -7.37
N ILE A 629 5.97 -24.63 -6.25
CA ILE A 629 6.16 -23.56 -5.25
C ILE A 629 7.58 -23.64 -4.66
N ALA A 630 8.06 -24.83 -4.28
CA ALA A 630 9.41 -25.03 -3.74
C ALA A 630 10.50 -24.59 -4.73
N TYR A 631 10.32 -24.87 -6.02
CA TYR A 631 11.21 -24.42 -7.09
C TYR A 631 11.27 -22.88 -7.15
N GLU A 632 10.13 -22.21 -7.15
CA GLU A 632 10.06 -20.75 -7.22
C GLU A 632 10.56 -20.07 -5.95
N LEU A 633 10.24 -20.58 -4.77
CA LEU A 633 10.77 -20.04 -3.50
C LEU A 633 12.30 -20.11 -3.47
N SER A 634 12.89 -21.21 -3.96
CA SER A 634 14.34 -21.35 -4.08
C SER A 634 14.93 -20.32 -5.06
N ARG A 635 14.23 -20.07 -6.18
CA ARG A 635 14.64 -19.06 -7.18
C ARG A 635 14.55 -17.65 -6.60
N MET A 636 13.50 -17.32 -5.87
CA MET A 636 13.32 -16.02 -5.21
C MET A 636 14.41 -15.78 -4.16
N LEU A 637 14.73 -16.79 -3.34
CA LEU A 637 15.82 -16.70 -2.37
C LEU A 637 17.15 -16.42 -3.08
N PHE A 638 17.41 -17.08 -4.21
CA PHE A 638 18.64 -16.84 -5.00
C PHE A 638 18.68 -15.40 -5.54
N LEU A 639 17.58 -14.89 -6.08
CA LEU A 639 17.52 -13.53 -6.61
C LEU A 639 17.76 -12.47 -5.53
N GLN A 640 17.30 -12.72 -4.31
CA GLN A 640 17.44 -11.77 -3.20
C GLN A 640 18.78 -11.87 -2.47
N THR A 641 19.34 -13.09 -2.35
CA THR A 641 20.52 -13.32 -1.50
C THR A 641 21.76 -13.77 -2.28
N GLY A 642 21.64 -14.12 -3.57
CA GLY A 642 22.70 -14.74 -4.38
C GLY A 642 22.96 -16.21 -4.02
N ARG A 643 22.23 -16.80 -3.08
CA ARG A 643 22.46 -18.13 -2.54
C ARG A 643 21.55 -19.18 -3.18
N ALA A 644 22.14 -20.15 -3.86
CA ALA A 644 21.43 -21.32 -4.40
C ALA A 644 21.19 -22.36 -3.30
N CYS A 645 19.93 -22.71 -3.05
CA CYS A 645 19.53 -23.80 -2.15
C CYS A 645 19.20 -25.08 -2.93
N LYS A 646 19.30 -26.24 -2.27
CA LYS A 646 18.84 -27.50 -2.83
C LYS A 646 17.31 -27.50 -2.96
N VAL A 647 16.79 -28.20 -3.97
CA VAL A 647 15.33 -28.35 -4.16
C VAL A 647 15.01 -29.84 -4.29
N ILE A 648 13.90 -30.25 -3.68
CA ILE A 648 13.40 -31.62 -3.71
C ILE A 648 11.97 -31.56 -4.25
N CYS A 649 11.76 -32.16 -5.43
CA CYS A 649 10.48 -32.17 -6.11
C CYS A 649 9.95 -33.60 -6.24
N GLY A 650 8.72 -33.83 -5.80
CA GLY A 650 8.06 -35.10 -6.00
C GLY A 650 7.03 -34.99 -7.12
N ASP A 651 7.35 -35.52 -8.30
CA ASP A 651 6.50 -35.55 -9.50
C ASP A 651 5.82 -34.20 -9.79
N SER A 652 6.62 -33.16 -9.92
CA SER A 652 6.18 -31.76 -9.92
C SER A 652 6.49 -31.09 -11.24
N PRO A 653 5.48 -30.61 -12.00
CA PRO A 653 5.70 -29.85 -13.23
C PRO A 653 6.18 -28.43 -12.90
N ILE A 654 7.11 -27.90 -13.72
CA ILE A 654 7.57 -26.51 -13.61
C ILE A 654 7.15 -25.62 -14.79
N SER A 655 6.67 -26.25 -15.87
CA SER A 655 6.05 -25.56 -17.02
C SER A 655 4.67 -26.17 -17.26
N PHE A 656 3.72 -25.35 -17.67
CA PHE A 656 2.31 -25.76 -17.83
C PHE A 656 1.81 -25.41 -19.23
N PRO A 657 1.00 -26.30 -19.86
CA PRO A 657 0.31 -25.99 -21.10
C PRO A 657 -0.82 -24.99 -20.88
N HIS A 658 -1.38 -24.49 -21.98
CA HIS A 658 -2.56 -23.63 -21.94
C HIS A 658 -3.72 -24.32 -21.21
N TYR A 659 -4.31 -23.59 -20.24
CA TYR A 659 -5.48 -24.10 -19.51
C TYR A 659 -6.73 -24.05 -20.38
N VAL A 660 -7.35 -25.19 -20.55
CA VAL A 660 -8.68 -25.32 -21.21
C VAL A 660 -9.73 -25.53 -20.11
N PRO A 661 -10.75 -24.65 -20.01
CA PRO A 661 -11.83 -24.85 -19.05
C PRO A 661 -12.52 -26.22 -19.23
N LEU A 662 -12.81 -26.87 -18.13
CA LEU A 662 -13.57 -28.14 -18.13
C LEU A 662 -15.03 -27.90 -18.53
N THR A 663 -15.67 -28.91 -19.14
CA THR A 663 -17.11 -28.89 -19.33
C THR A 663 -17.85 -29.09 -17.99
N PRO A 664 -19.14 -28.72 -17.87
CA PRO A 664 -19.90 -28.91 -16.64
C PRO A 664 -19.95 -30.39 -16.18
N GLU A 665 -19.93 -31.33 -17.13
CA GLU A 665 -19.89 -32.77 -16.84
C GLU A 665 -18.53 -33.16 -16.20
N GLN A 666 -17.44 -32.70 -16.81
CA GLN A 666 -16.08 -32.92 -16.29
C GLN A 666 -15.88 -32.27 -14.91
N GLU A 667 -16.41 -31.04 -14.70
CA GLU A 667 -16.41 -30.38 -13.40
C GLU A 667 -17.11 -31.23 -12.33
N THR A 668 -18.26 -31.81 -12.68
CA THR A 668 -19.03 -32.68 -11.79
C THR A 668 -18.26 -33.96 -11.44
N GLU A 669 -17.59 -34.56 -12.42
CA GLU A 669 -16.75 -35.74 -12.22
C GLU A 669 -15.59 -35.46 -11.27
N GLU A 670 -14.87 -34.34 -11.45
CA GLU A 670 -13.77 -33.93 -10.59
C GLU A 670 -14.23 -33.63 -9.15
N ILE A 671 -15.36 -32.94 -8.98
CA ILE A 671 -15.94 -32.67 -7.66
C ILE A 671 -16.30 -33.99 -6.96
N ASN A 672 -16.91 -34.94 -7.67
CA ASN A 672 -17.25 -36.25 -7.13
C ASN A 672 -16.00 -37.08 -6.75
N LEU A 673 -14.93 -36.96 -7.52
CA LEU A 673 -13.64 -37.55 -7.24
C LEU A 673 -13.05 -37.01 -5.94
N ILE A 674 -13.07 -35.68 -5.76
CA ILE A 674 -12.64 -34.98 -4.53
C ILE A 674 -13.51 -35.47 -3.34
N LEU A 675 -14.84 -35.50 -3.50
CA LEU A 675 -15.77 -35.97 -2.48
C LEU A 675 -15.50 -37.40 -2.05
N SER A 676 -15.18 -38.31 -2.99
CA SER A 676 -14.89 -39.71 -2.69
C SER A 676 -13.65 -39.90 -1.83
N ARG A 677 -12.75 -38.90 -1.84
CA ARG A 677 -11.48 -38.89 -1.10
C ARG A 677 -11.54 -38.08 0.20
N ASP A 678 -12.56 -37.24 0.37
CA ASP A 678 -12.74 -36.45 1.59
C ASP A 678 -13.39 -37.26 2.70
N LYS A 679 -12.62 -37.60 3.73
CA LYS A 679 -13.12 -38.33 4.91
C LYS A 679 -14.25 -37.62 5.67
N GLN A 680 -14.41 -36.33 5.47
CA GLN A 680 -15.46 -35.50 6.08
C GLN A 680 -16.71 -35.39 5.20
N GLY A 681 -16.66 -35.77 3.91
CA GLY A 681 -17.79 -35.88 3.00
C GLY A 681 -18.58 -34.61 2.73
N SER A 682 -17.92 -33.45 2.80
CA SER A 682 -18.59 -32.14 2.61
C SER A 682 -18.52 -31.68 1.16
N GLU A 683 -19.68 -31.63 0.49
CA GLU A 683 -19.78 -31.09 -0.88
C GLU A 683 -19.27 -29.65 -0.98
N ILE A 684 -19.51 -28.85 0.05
CA ILE A 684 -19.02 -27.45 0.11
C ILE A 684 -17.49 -27.43 0.09
N ARG A 685 -16.83 -28.27 0.88
CA ARG A 685 -15.37 -28.37 0.90
C ARG A 685 -14.81 -28.86 -0.42
N ALA A 686 -15.43 -29.90 -1.02
CA ALA A 686 -15.01 -30.41 -2.32
C ALA A 686 -15.09 -29.34 -3.43
N ARG A 687 -16.14 -28.52 -3.42
CA ARG A 687 -16.26 -27.39 -4.34
C ARG A 687 -15.20 -26.32 -4.10
N ILE A 688 -14.87 -26.01 -2.84
CA ILE A 688 -13.79 -25.05 -2.50
C ILE A 688 -12.45 -25.55 -3.02
N VAL A 689 -12.12 -26.83 -2.78
CA VAL A 689 -10.88 -27.44 -3.27
C VAL A 689 -10.84 -27.44 -4.81
N PHE A 690 -11.95 -27.74 -5.46
CA PHE A 690 -12.07 -27.72 -6.92
C PHE A 690 -11.87 -26.32 -7.50
N GLU A 691 -12.49 -25.30 -6.93
CA GLU A 691 -12.29 -23.90 -7.36
C GLU A 691 -10.85 -23.44 -7.11
N GLY A 692 -10.24 -23.84 -6.01
CA GLY A 692 -8.82 -23.63 -5.75
C GLY A 692 -7.93 -24.27 -6.82
N TYR A 693 -8.21 -25.51 -7.20
CA TYR A 693 -7.50 -26.21 -8.28
C TYR A 693 -7.63 -25.49 -9.63
N ARG A 694 -8.85 -25.07 -10.01
CA ARG A 694 -9.07 -24.24 -11.22
C ARG A 694 -8.30 -22.94 -11.20
N ALA A 695 -8.23 -22.29 -10.04
CA ALA A 695 -7.46 -21.05 -9.89
C ALA A 695 -5.96 -21.29 -10.09
N VAL A 696 -5.40 -22.39 -9.54
CA VAL A 696 -4.01 -22.82 -9.77
C VAL A 696 -3.75 -23.02 -11.25
N LEU A 697 -4.57 -23.85 -11.92
CA LEU A 697 -4.41 -24.16 -13.34
C LEU A 697 -4.44 -22.89 -14.22
N ARG A 698 -5.27 -21.92 -13.85
CA ARG A 698 -5.36 -20.62 -14.54
C ARG A 698 -4.12 -19.78 -14.33
N LEU A 699 -3.61 -19.69 -13.09
CA LEU A 699 -2.39 -18.97 -12.77
C LEU A 699 -1.16 -19.58 -13.43
N MET A 700 -1.18 -20.90 -13.64
CA MET A 700 -0.08 -21.65 -14.25
C MET A 700 -0.18 -21.75 -15.77
N SER A 701 -1.33 -21.33 -16.37
CA SER A 701 -1.55 -21.43 -17.81
C SER A 701 -0.46 -20.71 -18.60
N ASP A 702 0.07 -21.41 -19.62
CA ASP A 702 1.14 -20.94 -20.49
C ASP A 702 2.46 -20.58 -19.77
N ARG A 703 2.56 -20.98 -18.49
CA ARG A 703 3.77 -20.69 -17.73
C ARG A 703 4.97 -21.44 -18.26
N LYS A 704 6.04 -20.69 -18.52
CA LYS A 704 7.37 -21.24 -18.76
C LYS A 704 8.21 -21.11 -17.50
N ALA A 705 8.89 -22.19 -17.11
CA ALA A 705 9.79 -22.14 -15.97
C ALA A 705 10.92 -21.13 -16.22
N LEU A 706 11.29 -20.41 -15.18
CA LEU A 706 12.43 -19.50 -15.20
C LEU A 706 13.70 -20.25 -14.78
N PRO A 707 14.88 -19.87 -15.29
CA PRO A 707 16.13 -20.57 -14.99
C PRO A 707 16.46 -20.62 -13.49
N ILE A 708 17.06 -21.73 -13.07
CA ILE A 708 17.53 -21.95 -11.70
C ILE A 708 18.94 -22.58 -11.71
N THR A 709 19.77 -22.21 -10.73
CA THR A 709 21.13 -22.74 -10.57
C THR A 709 21.23 -23.82 -9.49
N SER A 710 20.13 -24.16 -8.85
CA SER A 710 20.05 -25.10 -7.73
C SER A 710 20.28 -26.57 -8.17
N LYS A 711 20.79 -27.37 -7.21
CA LYS A 711 20.75 -28.85 -7.34
C LYS A 711 19.33 -29.33 -7.03
N ILE A 712 18.78 -30.18 -7.86
CA ILE A 712 17.40 -30.70 -7.72
C ILE A 712 17.42 -32.21 -7.60
N LEU A 713 16.71 -32.74 -6.61
CA LEU A 713 16.32 -34.14 -6.51
C LEU A 713 14.87 -34.26 -6.98
N LEU A 714 14.65 -34.96 -8.07
CA LEU A 714 13.32 -35.20 -8.66
C LEU A 714 12.93 -36.68 -8.45
N PHE A 715 11.82 -36.92 -7.74
CA PHE A 715 11.15 -38.20 -7.73
C PHE A 715 10.16 -38.24 -8.89
N LEU A 716 10.21 -39.29 -9.70
CA LEU A 716 9.40 -39.47 -10.89
C LEU A 716 8.50 -40.68 -10.74
N CYS A 717 7.20 -40.46 -10.83
CA CYS A 717 6.18 -41.50 -10.70
C CYS A 717 6.03 -42.34 -11.98
N SER A 718 5.52 -43.58 -11.84
CA SER A 718 5.41 -44.57 -12.93
C SER A 718 4.36 -44.21 -13.99
N ASP A 719 3.34 -43.42 -13.65
CA ASP A 719 2.25 -43.02 -14.54
C ASP A 719 2.60 -41.87 -15.49
N ASN A 720 3.77 -41.20 -15.23
CA ASN A 720 4.27 -40.10 -16.07
C ASN A 720 3.21 -39.01 -16.42
N LEU A 721 2.39 -38.67 -15.43
CA LEU A 721 1.22 -37.79 -15.56
C LEU A 721 1.53 -36.43 -16.24
N PHE A 722 2.70 -35.87 -16.01
CA PHE A 722 3.14 -34.58 -16.51
C PHE A 722 4.13 -34.64 -17.68
N GLY A 723 4.33 -35.79 -18.31
CA GLY A 723 5.24 -35.98 -19.44
C GLY A 723 6.70 -35.94 -19.06
N ASP A 724 7.58 -35.49 -19.96
CA ASP A 724 9.03 -35.48 -19.76
C ASP A 724 9.50 -34.36 -18.81
N LEU A 725 9.23 -34.54 -17.51
CA LEU A 725 9.68 -33.63 -16.46
C LEU A 725 11.23 -33.47 -16.43
N PRO A 726 12.05 -34.55 -16.53
CA PRO A 726 13.49 -34.40 -16.48
C PRO A 726 14.06 -33.45 -17.53
N SER A 727 13.55 -33.47 -18.77
CA SER A 727 13.97 -32.53 -19.82
C SER A 727 13.59 -31.09 -19.49
N SER A 728 12.37 -30.84 -19.02
CA SER A 728 11.91 -29.52 -18.60
C SER A 728 12.81 -28.91 -17.52
N TYR A 729 13.22 -29.67 -16.53
CA TYR A 729 14.14 -29.20 -15.48
C TYR A 729 15.53 -28.90 -16.00
N ARG A 730 16.09 -29.75 -16.89
CA ARG A 730 17.43 -29.56 -17.47
C ARG A 730 17.49 -28.35 -18.38
N GLU A 731 16.47 -28.12 -19.19
CA GLU A 731 16.36 -26.93 -20.08
C GLU A 731 16.39 -25.63 -19.30
N ASN A 732 15.92 -25.63 -18.04
CA ASN A 732 15.96 -24.49 -17.15
C ASN A 732 17.22 -24.44 -16.26
N GLY A 733 18.28 -25.16 -16.60
CA GLY A 733 19.60 -25.05 -15.97
C GLY A 733 19.78 -25.84 -14.68
N ALA A 734 18.82 -26.68 -14.28
CA ALA A 734 18.90 -27.45 -13.06
C ALA A 734 19.99 -28.54 -13.11
N LYS A 735 20.74 -28.69 -12.02
CA LYS A 735 21.60 -29.87 -11.79
C LYS A 735 20.75 -30.97 -11.18
N LEU A 736 20.24 -31.86 -12.04
CA LEU A 736 19.19 -32.81 -11.73
C LEU A 736 19.71 -34.18 -11.29
N THR A 737 19.17 -34.70 -10.18
CA THR A 737 19.22 -36.11 -9.81
C THR A 737 17.82 -36.67 -9.88
N VAL A 738 17.59 -37.71 -10.67
CA VAL A 738 16.26 -38.35 -10.84
C VAL A 738 16.24 -39.65 -10.08
N VAL A 739 15.12 -39.94 -9.40
CA VAL A 739 14.81 -41.17 -8.69
C VAL A 739 13.45 -41.66 -9.15
N ASP A 740 13.40 -42.79 -9.84
CA ASP A 740 12.16 -43.39 -10.26
C ASP A 740 11.45 -44.07 -9.08
N VAL A 741 10.16 -43.82 -8.96
CA VAL A 741 9.30 -44.37 -7.92
C VAL A 741 8.28 -45.30 -8.57
N SER A 742 8.15 -46.52 -8.05
CA SER A 742 7.32 -47.58 -8.64
C SER A 742 5.81 -47.44 -8.32
N THR A 743 5.33 -46.24 -8.09
CA THR A 743 3.93 -45.92 -7.81
C THR A 743 3.43 -44.78 -8.69
N ASP A 744 2.10 -44.63 -8.83
CA ASP A 744 1.46 -43.53 -9.53
C ASP A 744 1.54 -42.24 -8.73
N HIS A 745 1.30 -41.11 -9.43
CA HIS A 745 1.35 -39.77 -8.86
C HIS A 745 0.44 -39.62 -7.62
N THR A 746 -0.78 -40.11 -7.73
CA THR A 746 -1.78 -39.98 -6.67
C THR A 746 -1.36 -40.71 -5.41
N SER A 747 -0.96 -41.98 -5.56
CA SER A 747 -0.48 -42.82 -4.45
C SER A 747 0.80 -42.26 -3.84
N PHE A 748 1.74 -41.76 -4.66
CA PHE A 748 2.96 -41.11 -4.17
C PHE A 748 2.67 -39.84 -3.35
N CYS A 749 1.69 -39.05 -3.75
CA CYS A 749 1.33 -37.82 -3.04
C CYS A 749 0.43 -38.03 -1.83
N LEU A 750 -0.44 -39.06 -1.83
CA LEU A 750 -1.53 -39.23 -0.86
C LEU A 750 -1.40 -40.40 0.10
N ASP A 751 -0.78 -41.51 -0.32
CA ASP A 751 -0.79 -42.73 0.51
C ASP A 751 0.24 -42.68 1.62
N ASN A 752 -0.16 -43.16 2.80
CA ASN A 752 0.63 -43.17 4.03
C ASN A 752 1.57 -44.38 4.14
N ASP A 753 1.83 -45.09 3.03
CA ASP A 753 2.48 -46.40 3.09
C ASP A 753 4.02 -46.37 3.14
N ASN A 754 4.56 -47.56 3.47
CA ASN A 754 5.97 -47.83 3.79
C ASN A 754 7.03 -47.35 2.76
N ILE A 755 6.62 -47.00 1.52
CA ILE A 755 7.50 -46.49 0.47
C ILE A 755 8.13 -45.13 0.90
N TRP A 756 7.41 -44.37 1.70
CA TRP A 756 7.91 -43.08 2.18
C TRP A 756 8.95 -43.19 3.28
N GLN A 757 8.77 -44.15 4.22
CA GLN A 757 9.55 -44.15 5.46
C GLN A 757 11.02 -44.54 5.25
N ASP A 758 11.30 -45.52 4.38
CA ASP A 758 12.68 -46.01 4.22
C ASP A 758 13.34 -45.54 2.91
N PHE A 759 12.64 -45.67 1.78
CA PHE A 759 13.21 -45.37 0.48
C PHE A 759 13.33 -43.86 0.22
N THR A 760 12.23 -43.11 0.32
CA THR A 760 12.20 -41.68 -0.04
C THR A 760 13.00 -40.83 0.95
N VAL A 761 12.83 -41.06 2.26
CA VAL A 761 13.56 -40.34 3.31
C VAL A 761 15.07 -40.62 3.19
N SER A 762 15.50 -41.86 2.90
CA SER A 762 16.93 -42.17 2.73
C SER A 762 17.56 -41.40 1.55
N HIS A 763 16.85 -41.29 0.41
CA HIS A 763 17.32 -40.52 -0.73
C HIS A 763 17.38 -39.01 -0.45
N ILE A 764 16.39 -38.50 0.29
CA ILE A 764 16.36 -37.09 0.72
C ILE A 764 17.55 -36.79 1.63
N LEU A 765 17.77 -37.60 2.67
CA LEU A 765 18.87 -37.41 3.62
C LEU A 765 20.24 -37.51 2.92
N LYS A 766 20.41 -38.50 2.02
CA LYS A 766 21.62 -38.65 1.22
C LYS A 766 21.85 -37.42 0.33
N PHE A 767 20.84 -36.93 -0.36
CA PHE A 767 20.94 -35.74 -1.20
C PHE A 767 21.28 -34.49 -0.35
N LEU A 768 20.65 -34.33 0.82
CA LEU A 768 20.88 -33.20 1.70
C LEU A 768 22.27 -33.21 2.35
N SER A 769 22.81 -34.39 2.72
CA SER A 769 24.16 -34.52 3.26
C SER A 769 25.27 -34.27 2.22
N GLY A 770 24.97 -34.34 0.93
CA GLY A 770 25.92 -34.13 -0.15
C GLY A 770 26.76 -35.35 -0.53
N ASN A 771 26.40 -36.55 -0.05
CA ASN A 771 27.03 -37.84 -0.36
C ASN A 771 26.35 -38.54 -1.53
#